data_29ae18a965b225f9942a382f6702e0d4
#
_entry.id   29ae18a965b225f9942a382f6702e0d4
#
_cell.length_a   1.000
_cell.length_b   1.000
_cell.length_c   1.000
_cell.angle_alpha   90.00
_cell.angle_beta   90.00
_cell.angle_gamma   90.00
#
_symmetry.space_group_name_H-M   'P 1'
#
loop_
_entity.id
_entity.type
_entity.pdbx_description
1 polymer ?
#
loop_
_entity_poly.entity_id
_entity_poly.type
_entity_poly.pdbx_seq_one_letter_code
_entity_poly.pdbx_strand_id
1 'polypeptide(L)'
;MSGSQSRTRRNPKPYAALNTLFLNEVNRKHQVKRIEDLPRQAVETDMCVDKLSPYIVKLAKNGFRFSVDSITLEFYKPKTPLKLDDAEEWAQQHLNQDLRAVATKLQPAKSLKTVFNPDDIGTDYVDLVVLGEALQDVPEKRDTVGELPTTFGPYKRYDDLSKNIKKLKPSSAAKSRERETFQKSLSTVVHDGTFAVNHGGTVALETIAQPIEIFYPPFRRISEALEDPNFQPGLDLLDVISTIVLKAGIIAQEDNYTETLRKPLMEVLEQYLGKVYTSGKHSADGLIIPLLFIDLKLAFSEGGCDPIVQAEYSVLQRWNEEELKPLREKCSCPTLILAGGGPNFVLLGAVWADRFIVQRLSDIICLAQASTSVDDHIYKAARFFSAIKLGINDLRAYYKDVRTRKMEPLQPNTPHPRFFPYPTKFKCRQSKETISFRYLNATDDDDSRNLVYLAQTQEPQPRKLIVKFSDRYGYEAHQLLADAKHAPELFYCGLLDGESDVLDSEKAKGRFRGGAGGLYTGPMRMIVMEYLEGKNALQTPREEWPPTAHAHVKATIDQLHEAGFVFGDLRLPNVIFADGDTKLIDFDWSGKEGDVFYPHGLSENAGWVEGVKSFRKIEKKHDLEMLEKHFPAS
;
A
#
# COMPACT_ATOMS: atom_id res chain seq x y z
N MET A 1 63.14 -32.62 8.85
CA MET A 1 61.81 -33.21 9.08
C MET A 1 60.96 -32.14 9.73
N SER A 2 60.20 -31.40 8.93
CA SER A 2 59.30 -30.33 9.38
C SER A 2 57.89 -30.72 8.99
N GLY A 3 57.11 -31.10 9.98
CA GLY A 3 55.70 -31.44 9.78
C GLY A 3 54.85 -30.19 9.58
N SER A 4 54.31 -30.03 8.39
CA SER A 4 53.31 -29.02 8.10
C SER A 4 51.91 -29.52 8.55
N GLN A 5 51.39 -28.97 9.62
CA GLN A 5 50.00 -29.14 9.97
C GLN A 5 49.14 -28.35 8.98
N SER A 6 48.35 -29.05 8.16
CA SER A 6 47.35 -28.47 7.31
C SER A 6 46.21 -27.96 8.16
N ARG A 7 46.13 -26.64 8.36
CA ARG A 7 44.92 -25.98 8.83
C ARG A 7 43.85 -26.11 7.76
N THR A 8 42.87 -26.95 7.98
CA THR A 8 41.62 -26.96 7.20
C THR A 8 40.94 -25.58 7.28
N ARG A 9 41.00 -24.82 6.22
CA ARG A 9 40.22 -23.59 6.06
C ARG A 9 38.73 -23.98 6.14
N ARG A 10 38.07 -23.69 7.25
CA ARG A 10 36.61 -23.67 7.29
C ARG A 10 36.13 -22.58 6.33
N ASN A 11 35.32 -22.94 5.33
CA ASN A 11 34.65 -21.96 4.47
C ASN A 11 33.90 -20.96 5.38
N PRO A 12 34.12 -19.64 5.24
CA PRO A 12 33.44 -18.65 6.04
C PRO A 12 31.93 -18.75 5.75
N LYS A 13 31.11 -18.79 6.81
CA LYS A 13 29.66 -18.69 6.67
C LYS A 13 29.33 -17.34 6.01
N PRO A 14 28.40 -17.28 5.06
CA PRO A 14 28.10 -16.04 4.33
C PRO A 14 27.43 -14.94 5.17
N TYR A 15 26.99 -15.26 6.39
CA TYR A 15 26.29 -14.34 7.28
C TYR A 15 26.87 -14.39 8.68
N ALA A 16 26.91 -13.21 9.34
CA ALA A 16 27.15 -13.08 10.76
C ALA A 16 25.81 -13.09 11.48
N ALA A 17 25.72 -13.79 12.61
CA ALA A 17 24.51 -13.81 13.43
C ALA A 17 24.82 -13.19 14.80
N LEU A 18 24.03 -12.20 15.20
CA LEU A 18 24.10 -11.56 16.51
C LEU A 18 23.07 -12.17 17.47
N ASN A 19 23.51 -12.66 18.59
CA ASN A 19 22.61 -13.09 19.65
C ASN A 19 22.09 -11.85 20.37
N THR A 20 20.80 -11.57 20.25
CA THR A 20 20.19 -10.33 20.72
C THR A 20 19.21 -10.60 21.83
N LEU A 21 19.41 -9.96 22.98
CA LEU A 21 18.44 -9.89 24.06
C LEU A 21 17.59 -8.63 23.87
N PHE A 22 16.30 -8.80 23.71
CA PHE A 22 15.36 -7.71 23.55
C PHE A 22 14.63 -7.42 24.86
N LEU A 23 14.67 -6.18 25.32
CA LEU A 23 14.00 -5.70 26.51
C LEU A 23 12.91 -4.69 26.15
N ASN A 24 11.71 -4.89 26.70
CA ASN A 24 10.60 -3.97 26.53
C ASN A 24 10.36 -3.17 27.82
N GLU A 25 10.59 -1.86 27.74
CA GLU A 25 10.51 -0.97 28.89
C GLU A 25 9.09 -0.80 29.44
N VAL A 26 8.10 -0.83 28.55
CA VAL A 26 6.68 -0.57 28.92
C VAL A 26 6.03 -1.78 29.59
N ASN A 27 6.24 -2.98 29.05
CA ASN A 27 5.56 -4.20 29.51
C ASN A 27 6.41 -5.09 30.41
N ARG A 28 7.65 -4.71 30.70
CA ARG A 28 8.62 -5.51 31.46
C ARG A 28 8.80 -6.93 30.91
N LYS A 29 8.65 -7.10 29.61
CA LYS A 29 8.86 -8.35 28.90
C LYS A 29 10.25 -8.37 28.28
N HIS A 30 10.82 -9.54 28.19
CA HIS A 30 12.11 -9.76 27.53
C HIS A 30 12.03 -10.96 26.59
N GLN A 31 12.87 -10.99 25.59
CA GLN A 31 12.99 -12.13 24.69
C GLN A 31 14.40 -12.22 24.11
N VAL A 32 14.96 -13.43 24.09
CA VAL A 32 16.24 -13.71 23.45
C VAL A 32 15.98 -14.19 22.03
N LYS A 33 16.59 -13.54 21.05
CA LYS A 33 16.50 -13.93 19.63
C LYS A 33 17.85 -13.74 18.95
N ARG A 34 18.06 -14.53 17.90
CA ARG A 34 19.25 -14.46 17.07
C ARG A 34 18.92 -13.74 15.76
N ILE A 35 19.71 -12.72 15.41
CA ILE A 35 19.63 -12.05 14.11
C ILE A 35 20.46 -12.86 13.12
N GLU A 36 19.80 -13.68 12.28
CA GLU A 36 20.47 -14.59 11.34
C GLU A 36 20.76 -13.95 9.99
N ASP A 37 20.05 -12.89 9.64
CA ASP A 37 20.07 -12.27 8.31
C ASP A 37 21.08 -11.10 8.18
N LEU A 38 21.90 -10.85 9.20
CA LEU A 38 22.91 -9.80 9.12
C LEU A 38 24.06 -10.27 8.22
N PRO A 39 24.31 -9.62 7.05
CA PRO A 39 25.43 -10.00 6.20
C PRO A 39 26.76 -9.91 6.96
N ARG A 40 27.61 -10.90 6.89
CA ARG A 40 28.94 -10.87 7.54
C ARG A 40 29.73 -9.63 7.13
N GLN A 41 29.60 -9.19 5.87
CA GLN A 41 30.19 -7.94 5.38
C GLN A 41 29.71 -6.70 6.15
N ALA A 42 28.52 -6.71 6.74
CA ALA A 42 28.02 -5.58 7.53
C ALA A 42 28.83 -5.37 8.81
N VAL A 43 29.36 -6.44 9.41
CA VAL A 43 30.24 -6.37 10.59
C VAL A 43 31.69 -6.15 10.20
N GLU A 44 32.11 -6.64 9.03
CA GLU A 44 33.46 -6.48 8.49
C GLU A 44 33.69 -5.12 7.82
N THR A 45 32.62 -4.40 7.44
CA THR A 45 32.64 -3.07 6.83
C THR A 45 32.30 -1.98 7.85
N ASP A 46 32.36 -0.71 7.43
CA ASP A 46 32.06 0.45 8.27
C ASP A 46 30.55 0.68 8.49
N MET A 47 29.74 -0.39 8.55
CA MET A 47 28.33 -0.28 8.88
C MET A 47 28.13 0.27 10.29
N CYS A 48 27.34 1.32 10.46
CA CYS A 48 27.09 1.95 11.74
C CYS A 48 25.98 1.25 12.53
N VAL A 49 25.95 1.44 13.85
CA VAL A 49 24.99 0.84 14.80
C VAL A 49 23.54 1.20 14.45
N ASP A 50 23.28 2.42 13.94
CA ASP A 50 21.95 2.86 13.50
C ASP A 50 21.36 1.98 12.38
N LYS A 51 22.19 1.32 11.60
CA LYS A 51 21.76 0.40 10.53
C LYS A 51 21.28 -0.96 11.05
N LEU A 52 21.40 -1.23 12.34
CA LEU A 52 20.82 -2.44 12.97
C LEU A 52 19.30 -2.35 13.13
N SER A 53 18.73 -1.14 13.22
CA SER A 53 17.28 -0.95 13.43
C SER A 53 16.38 -1.72 12.44
N PRO A 54 16.62 -1.72 11.13
CA PRO A 54 15.79 -2.48 10.18
C PRO A 54 15.80 -4.00 10.45
N TYR A 55 16.94 -4.55 10.86
CA TYR A 55 17.06 -5.99 11.18
C TYR A 55 16.28 -6.33 12.45
N ILE A 56 16.32 -5.45 13.46
CA ILE A 56 15.56 -5.60 14.70
C ILE A 56 14.06 -5.50 14.44
N VAL A 57 13.63 -4.52 13.63
CA VAL A 57 12.22 -4.37 13.25
C VAL A 57 11.72 -5.59 12.47
N LYS A 58 12.54 -6.14 11.55
CA LYS A 58 12.23 -7.37 10.82
C LYS A 58 12.07 -8.57 11.77
N LEU A 59 12.94 -8.71 12.76
CA LEU A 59 12.84 -9.73 13.80
C LEU A 59 11.55 -9.56 14.61
N ALA A 60 11.24 -8.33 15.02
CA ALA A 60 10.02 -8.04 15.76
C ALA A 60 8.77 -8.45 15.00
N LYS A 61 8.70 -8.14 13.70
CA LYS A 61 7.58 -8.53 12.83
C LYS A 61 7.45 -10.05 12.66
N ASN A 62 8.57 -10.78 12.62
CA ASN A 62 8.58 -12.19 12.25
C ASN A 62 8.61 -13.15 13.45
N GLY A 63 8.78 -12.68 14.67
CA GLY A 63 8.99 -13.59 15.79
C GLY A 63 8.72 -13.03 17.19
N PHE A 64 8.50 -11.74 17.33
CA PHE A 64 8.10 -11.15 18.59
C PHE A 64 6.58 -10.97 18.66
N ARG A 65 6.01 -11.10 19.84
CA ARG A 65 4.58 -10.86 20.08
C ARG A 65 4.25 -9.37 20.28
N PHE A 66 5.12 -8.46 19.85
CA PHE A 66 4.91 -7.01 19.97
C PHE A 66 5.57 -6.28 18.79
N SER A 67 4.99 -5.16 18.37
CA SER A 67 5.59 -4.27 17.38
C SER A 67 6.60 -3.35 18.04
N VAL A 68 7.68 -3.02 17.32
CA VAL A 68 8.76 -2.17 17.81
C VAL A 68 8.91 -1.00 16.86
N ASP A 69 8.95 0.20 17.42
CA ASP A 69 9.30 1.39 16.67
C ASP A 69 10.82 1.53 16.56
N SER A 70 11.32 1.63 15.33
CA SER A 70 12.76 1.80 15.06
C SER A 70 13.36 3.09 15.64
N ILE A 71 12.51 4.08 15.94
CA ILE A 71 12.95 5.39 16.47
C ILE A 71 13.27 5.33 17.96
N THR A 72 12.63 4.41 18.70
CA THR A 72 12.81 4.26 20.15
C THR A 72 13.83 3.21 20.54
N LEU A 73 14.50 2.57 19.56
CA LEU A 73 15.47 1.53 19.84
C LEU A 73 16.77 2.10 20.40
N GLU A 74 17.16 1.63 21.57
CA GLU A 74 18.47 1.87 22.16
C GLU A 74 19.28 0.58 22.16
N PHE A 75 20.53 0.66 21.73
CA PHE A 75 21.43 -0.46 21.59
C PHE A 75 22.50 -0.43 22.66
N TYR A 76 22.73 -1.57 23.31
CA TYR A 76 23.71 -1.73 24.38
C TYR A 76 24.53 -2.98 24.14
N LYS A 77 25.82 -2.93 24.56
CA LYS A 77 26.69 -4.09 24.64
C LYS A 77 26.90 -4.45 26.12
N PRO A 78 26.69 -5.70 26.56
CA PRO A 78 26.97 -6.11 27.93
C PRO A 78 28.44 -5.78 28.34
N LYS A 79 28.65 -5.25 29.55
CA LYS A 79 30.01 -4.95 30.08
C LYS A 79 30.77 -6.21 30.45
N THR A 80 30.04 -7.23 30.87
CA THR A 80 30.58 -8.57 31.16
C THR A 80 29.93 -9.58 30.23
N PRO A 81 30.65 -10.63 29.77
CA PRO A 81 30.07 -11.66 28.94
C PRO A 81 28.84 -12.27 29.61
N LEU A 82 27.69 -12.19 28.91
CA LEU A 82 26.40 -12.71 29.36
C LEU A 82 26.08 -13.97 28.56
N LYS A 83 26.04 -15.13 29.21
CA LYS A 83 25.66 -16.38 28.54
C LYS A 83 24.18 -16.35 28.11
N LEU A 84 23.88 -17.01 27.01
CA LEU A 84 22.50 -17.12 26.52
C LEU A 84 21.55 -17.79 27.51
N ASP A 85 22.03 -18.81 28.20
CA ASP A 85 21.26 -19.54 29.22
C ASP A 85 20.90 -18.67 30.44
N ASP A 86 21.73 -17.66 30.75
CA ASP A 86 21.53 -16.74 31.87
C ASP A 86 20.77 -15.46 31.46
N ALA A 87 20.45 -15.29 30.18
CA ALA A 87 19.93 -14.04 29.65
C ALA A 87 18.53 -13.69 30.18
N GLU A 88 17.68 -14.67 30.41
CA GLU A 88 16.34 -14.46 30.98
C GLU A 88 16.39 -14.00 32.43
N GLU A 89 17.21 -14.63 33.24
CA GLU A 89 17.41 -14.25 34.65
C GLU A 89 18.05 -12.87 34.75
N TRP A 90 19.06 -12.60 33.92
CA TRP A 90 19.71 -11.30 33.83
C TRP A 90 18.71 -10.21 33.45
N ALA A 91 17.85 -10.47 32.47
CA ALA A 91 16.80 -9.53 32.02
C ALA A 91 15.83 -9.21 33.18
N GLN A 92 15.34 -10.22 33.90
CA GLN A 92 14.44 -10.03 35.04
C GLN A 92 15.07 -9.17 36.15
N GLN A 93 16.36 -9.35 36.40
CA GLN A 93 17.10 -8.60 37.44
C GLN A 93 17.32 -7.13 37.04
N HIS A 94 17.45 -6.81 35.73
CA HIS A 94 17.91 -5.50 35.28
C HIS A 94 16.84 -4.68 34.50
N LEU A 95 15.65 -5.23 34.27
CA LEU A 95 14.54 -4.52 33.58
C LEU A 95 14.11 -3.21 34.26
N ASN A 96 14.36 -3.05 35.55
CA ASN A 96 13.96 -1.86 36.32
C ASN A 96 15.16 -0.99 36.72
N GLN A 97 16.36 -1.26 36.20
CA GLN A 97 17.58 -0.54 36.54
C GLN A 97 18.10 0.23 35.33
N ASP A 98 18.91 1.26 35.58
CA ASP A 98 19.61 1.94 34.48
C ASP A 98 20.60 0.96 33.82
N LEU A 99 20.29 0.51 32.62
CA LEU A 99 21.13 -0.43 31.86
C LEU A 99 22.58 0.05 31.70
N ARG A 100 22.86 1.35 31.82
CA ARG A 100 24.21 1.93 31.74
C ARG A 100 25.12 1.42 32.88
N ALA A 101 24.56 0.94 33.95
CA ALA A 101 25.34 0.32 35.04
C ALA A 101 25.99 -1.00 34.60
N VAL A 102 25.26 -1.82 33.83
CA VAL A 102 25.65 -3.20 33.46
C VAL A 102 25.97 -3.40 31.98
N ALA A 103 25.59 -2.45 31.12
CA ALA A 103 25.86 -2.47 29.69
C ALA A 103 26.33 -1.10 29.19
N THR A 104 27.06 -1.10 28.07
CA THR A 104 27.57 0.12 27.44
C THR A 104 26.63 0.52 26.33
N LYS A 105 26.00 1.72 26.40
CA LYS A 105 25.16 2.26 25.33
C LYS A 105 26.01 2.51 24.10
N LEU A 106 25.56 1.97 22.97
CA LEU A 106 26.21 2.13 21.67
C LEU A 106 25.77 3.44 21.02
N GLN A 107 26.74 4.15 20.45
CA GLN A 107 26.45 5.38 19.71
C GLN A 107 26.02 5.05 18.28
N PRO A 108 24.98 5.69 17.73
CA PRO A 108 24.46 5.39 16.39
C PRO A 108 25.51 5.46 15.28
N ALA A 109 26.42 6.41 15.34
CA ALA A 109 27.46 6.63 14.34
C ALA A 109 28.68 5.70 14.47
N LYS A 110 28.75 4.82 15.49
CA LYS A 110 29.88 3.88 15.61
C LYS A 110 29.73 2.74 14.63
N SER A 111 30.85 2.40 13.97
CA SER A 111 30.95 1.23 13.11
C SER A 111 30.81 -0.06 13.93
N LEU A 112 30.05 -1.02 13.45
CA LEU A 112 29.88 -2.34 14.07
C LEU A 112 31.22 -3.06 14.25
N LYS A 113 32.15 -2.88 13.31
CA LYS A 113 33.51 -3.43 13.39
C LYS A 113 34.31 -2.94 14.60
N THR A 114 34.05 -1.72 15.07
CA THR A 114 34.69 -1.17 16.29
C THR A 114 34.02 -1.61 17.58
N VAL A 115 32.79 -2.09 17.48
CA VAL A 115 31.97 -2.51 18.64
C VAL A 115 32.09 -4.02 18.89
N PHE A 116 32.08 -4.80 17.81
CA PHE A 116 32.07 -6.25 17.84
C PHE A 116 33.31 -6.81 17.14
N ASN A 117 33.92 -7.84 17.73
CA ASN A 117 34.92 -8.63 17.03
C ASN A 117 34.22 -9.68 16.18
N PRO A 118 34.44 -9.72 14.83
CA PRO A 118 33.76 -10.67 13.95
C PRO A 118 33.97 -12.15 14.28
N ASP A 119 35.07 -12.47 14.96
CA ASP A 119 35.40 -13.85 15.35
C ASP A 119 34.66 -14.32 16.62
N ASP A 120 34.13 -13.39 17.42
CA ASP A 120 33.44 -13.66 18.69
C ASP A 120 31.91 -13.62 18.55
N ILE A 121 31.40 -13.18 17.41
CA ILE A 121 29.95 -13.01 17.20
C ILE A 121 29.26 -14.37 17.01
N GLY A 122 28.11 -14.52 17.67
CA GLY A 122 27.24 -15.69 17.50
C GLY A 122 27.75 -16.93 18.25
N THR A 123 28.48 -16.72 19.30
CA THR A 123 28.87 -17.75 20.31
C THR A 123 27.72 -18.00 21.30
N ASP A 124 27.99 -18.65 22.40
CA ASP A 124 27.03 -18.94 23.48
C ASP A 124 26.73 -17.72 24.38
N TYR A 125 27.08 -16.51 23.94
CA TYR A 125 26.91 -15.27 24.67
C TYR A 125 25.99 -14.30 23.95
N VAL A 126 25.36 -13.39 24.71
CA VAL A 126 24.57 -12.26 24.21
C VAL A 126 25.51 -11.19 23.67
N ASP A 127 25.41 -10.92 22.37
CA ASP A 127 26.21 -9.88 21.70
C ASP A 127 25.61 -8.49 21.88
N LEU A 128 24.29 -8.39 21.88
CA LEU A 128 23.54 -7.13 21.82
C LEU A 128 22.33 -7.16 22.74
N VAL A 129 22.17 -6.10 23.54
CA VAL A 129 20.94 -5.82 24.27
C VAL A 129 20.22 -4.66 23.60
N VAL A 130 18.99 -4.86 23.23
CA VAL A 130 18.14 -3.85 22.61
C VAL A 130 17.04 -3.46 23.59
N LEU A 131 16.99 -2.18 23.93
CA LEU A 131 15.90 -1.58 24.68
C LEU A 131 14.99 -0.84 23.71
N GLY A 132 13.70 -1.14 23.73
CA GLY A 132 12.70 -0.48 22.92
C GLY A 132 11.45 -0.20 23.74
N GLU A 133 10.85 0.96 23.53
CA GLU A 133 9.46 1.17 23.92
C GLU A 133 8.58 0.38 22.96
N ALA A 134 7.89 -0.64 23.48
CA ALA A 134 6.86 -1.26 22.67
C ALA A 134 5.70 -0.28 22.52
N LEU A 135 5.32 -0.01 21.31
CA LEU A 135 3.94 0.37 21.02
C LEU A 135 3.07 -0.74 21.61
N GLN A 136 2.09 -0.34 22.43
CA GLN A 136 1.21 -1.21 23.22
C GLN A 136 0.99 -2.58 22.62
N ASP A 137 1.03 -3.64 23.44
CA ASP A 137 0.70 -5.00 23.04
C ASP A 137 -0.43 -4.97 22.00
N VAL A 138 -0.16 -5.52 20.81
CA VAL A 138 -1.28 -5.94 19.94
C VAL A 138 -2.02 -6.97 20.79
N PRO A 139 -3.23 -6.70 21.27
CA PRO A 139 -3.92 -7.64 22.10
C PRO A 139 -4.03 -8.95 21.31
N GLU A 140 -3.60 -10.07 21.90
CA GLU A 140 -4.16 -11.35 21.47
C GLU A 140 -5.65 -11.09 21.28
N LYS A 141 -6.17 -11.34 20.07
CA LYS A 141 -7.61 -11.40 19.85
C LYS A 141 -8.15 -12.53 20.73
N ARG A 142 -8.30 -12.23 22.02
CA ARG A 142 -9.21 -12.97 22.86
C ARG A 142 -10.59 -12.50 22.43
N ASP A 143 -11.41 -13.42 21.94
CA ASP A 143 -12.85 -13.25 21.81
C ASP A 143 -13.46 -13.06 23.20
N THR A 144 -13.16 -11.92 23.81
CA THR A 144 -13.90 -11.37 24.95
C THR A 144 -14.64 -10.16 24.42
N VAL A 145 -15.94 -10.30 24.33
CA VAL A 145 -16.89 -9.19 24.28
C VAL A 145 -16.58 -8.31 25.49
N GLY A 146 -15.82 -7.21 25.28
CA GLY A 146 -15.51 -6.28 26.35
C GLY A 146 -14.40 -5.31 25.98
N GLU A 147 -14.80 -4.06 25.79
CA GLU A 147 -14.06 -2.82 25.55
C GLU A 147 -13.53 -2.64 24.13
N LEU A 148 -14.28 -1.83 23.36
CA LEU A 148 -13.89 -1.23 22.10
C LEU A 148 -12.55 -0.50 22.26
N PRO A 149 -11.63 -0.60 21.27
CA PRO A 149 -10.41 0.22 21.28
C PRO A 149 -10.79 1.68 21.47
N THR A 150 -10.12 2.40 22.34
CA THR A 150 -10.42 3.78 22.72
C THR A 150 -10.38 4.76 21.54
N THR A 151 -9.79 4.35 20.40
CA THR A 151 -9.74 5.13 19.16
C THR A 151 -9.71 4.20 17.96
N PHE A 152 -10.55 4.47 16.95
CA PHE A 152 -10.58 3.74 15.68
C PHE A 152 -9.28 3.98 14.89
N GLY A 153 -8.60 2.93 14.46
CA GLY A 153 -7.27 3.03 13.82
C GLY A 153 -7.18 4.02 12.66
N PRO A 154 -8.09 3.98 11.66
CA PRO A 154 -8.13 4.96 10.58
C PRO A 154 -8.31 6.41 11.06
N TYR A 155 -9.12 6.65 12.09
CA TYR A 155 -9.25 7.99 12.67
C TYR A 155 -7.94 8.46 13.30
N LYS A 156 -7.24 7.59 14.02
CA LYS A 156 -5.95 7.92 14.63
C LYS A 156 -4.93 8.34 13.58
N ARG A 157 -4.79 7.56 12.51
CA ARG A 157 -3.87 7.88 11.40
C ARG A 157 -4.19 9.23 10.74
N TYR A 158 -5.47 9.49 10.46
CA TYR A 158 -5.95 10.76 9.93
C TYR A 158 -5.64 11.94 10.85
N ASP A 159 -5.93 11.82 12.14
CA ASP A 159 -5.73 12.87 13.14
C ASP A 159 -4.24 13.17 13.35
N ASP A 160 -3.40 12.14 13.42
CA ASP A 160 -1.94 12.26 13.53
C ASP A 160 -1.38 12.97 12.28
N LEU A 161 -1.79 12.59 11.08
CA LEU A 161 -1.38 13.25 9.85
C LEU A 161 -1.83 14.72 9.84
N SER A 162 -3.08 15.00 10.22
CA SER A 162 -3.63 16.37 10.30
C SER A 162 -2.84 17.26 11.27
N LYS A 163 -2.41 16.73 12.41
CA LYS A 163 -1.59 17.46 13.38
C LYS A 163 -0.18 17.73 12.89
N ASN A 164 0.43 16.74 12.25
CA ASN A 164 1.82 16.81 11.83
C ASN A 164 2.05 17.66 10.58
N ILE A 165 1.12 17.63 9.62
CA ILE A 165 1.26 18.40 8.37
C ILE A 165 1.34 19.89 8.60
N LYS A 166 0.77 20.43 9.70
CA LYS A 166 0.87 21.85 10.07
C LYS A 166 2.32 22.33 10.29
N LYS A 167 3.22 21.41 10.60
CA LYS A 167 4.64 21.70 10.89
C LYS A 167 5.52 21.72 9.62
N LEU A 168 5.01 21.28 8.49
CA LEU A 168 5.74 21.13 7.25
C LEU A 168 5.71 22.37 6.37
N LYS A 169 6.84 22.59 5.66
CA LYS A 169 6.91 23.48 4.52
C LYS A 169 7.06 22.65 3.24
N PRO A 170 6.11 22.69 2.29
CA PRO A 170 6.13 21.86 1.09
C PRO A 170 7.44 21.94 0.31
N SER A 171 7.99 23.14 0.13
CA SER A 171 9.25 23.35 -0.57
C SER A 171 10.47 22.72 0.14
N SER A 172 10.46 22.64 1.47
CA SER A 172 11.51 21.96 2.23
C SER A 172 11.35 20.44 2.15
N ALA A 173 10.12 19.96 2.29
CA ALA A 173 9.82 18.52 2.19
C ALA A 173 10.17 17.94 0.80
N ALA A 174 10.07 18.75 -0.25
CA ALA A 174 10.38 18.34 -1.62
C ALA A 174 11.89 18.30 -1.94
N LYS A 175 12.77 18.83 -1.06
CA LYS A 175 14.22 18.79 -1.29
C LYS A 175 14.76 17.39 -1.05
N SER A 176 15.54 16.87 -2.00
CA SER A 176 16.09 15.52 -1.94
C SER A 176 16.93 15.24 -0.69
N ARG A 177 17.67 16.25 -0.19
CA ARG A 177 18.50 16.14 1.03
C ARG A 177 17.67 16.08 2.33
N GLU A 178 16.49 16.68 2.32
CA GLU A 178 15.63 16.80 3.51
C GLU A 178 14.49 15.77 3.48
N ARG A 179 14.23 15.17 2.32
CA ARG A 179 13.13 14.24 2.10
C ARG A 179 13.13 13.09 3.11
N GLU A 180 14.26 12.42 3.28
CA GLU A 180 14.41 11.33 4.24
C GLU A 180 14.25 11.82 5.68
N THR A 181 14.83 12.99 6.01
CA THR A 181 14.72 13.60 7.33
C THR A 181 13.28 14.01 7.63
N PHE A 182 12.57 14.58 6.67
CA PHE A 182 11.15 14.93 6.83
C PHE A 182 10.27 13.68 6.95
N GLN A 183 10.49 12.69 6.13
CA GLN A 183 9.78 11.42 6.24
C GLN A 183 9.99 10.78 7.63
N LYS A 184 11.21 10.81 8.16
CA LYS A 184 11.51 10.33 9.51
C LYS A 184 10.93 11.20 10.63
N SER A 185 10.74 12.50 10.41
CA SER A 185 10.26 13.45 11.44
C SER A 185 8.74 13.59 11.50
N LEU A 186 8.02 13.11 10.49
CA LEU A 186 6.59 13.30 10.33
C LEU A 186 5.73 12.28 11.03
N SER A 187 6.26 11.54 11.90
CA SER A 187 5.64 10.38 12.53
C SER A 187 5.75 9.09 11.71
N THR A 188 5.56 8.00 12.40
CA THR A 188 5.42 6.65 11.87
C THR A 188 4.46 6.56 10.67
N VAL A 189 3.43 7.41 10.62
CA VAL A 189 2.43 7.44 9.54
C VAL A 189 3.02 7.80 8.17
N VAL A 190 3.95 8.75 8.10
CA VAL A 190 4.62 9.12 6.85
C VAL A 190 5.88 8.29 6.63
N HIS A 191 6.45 7.78 7.70
CA HIS A 191 7.72 7.09 7.73
C HIS A 191 7.65 5.65 7.23
N ASP A 192 6.57 4.94 7.53
CA ASP A 192 6.37 3.54 7.15
C ASP A 192 5.76 3.37 5.75
N GLY A 193 5.90 4.37 4.88
CA GLY A 193 5.23 4.35 3.59
C GLY A 193 3.71 4.53 3.69
N THR A 194 3.24 4.96 4.83
CA THR A 194 1.83 5.31 5.05
C THR A 194 1.47 6.67 4.45
N PHE A 195 2.45 7.49 4.10
CA PHE A 195 2.33 8.52 3.08
C PHE A 195 2.58 7.85 1.73
N ALA A 196 1.60 7.14 1.28
CA ALA A 196 1.75 6.27 0.15
C ALA A 196 1.60 7.05 -1.13
N VAL A 197 2.70 7.24 -1.78
CA VAL A 197 2.79 7.99 -3.01
C VAL A 197 3.05 7.02 -4.15
N ASN A 198 1.99 6.59 -4.82
CA ASN A 198 2.07 5.75 -6.03
C ASN A 198 2.50 6.57 -7.26
N HIS A 199 3.43 7.52 -7.11
CA HIS A 199 3.84 8.39 -8.23
C HIS A 199 5.03 7.83 -9.04
N GLY A 200 5.52 6.64 -8.70
CA GLY A 200 6.66 6.02 -9.39
C GLY A 200 8.01 6.60 -9.01
N GLY A 201 8.13 7.27 -7.85
CA GLY A 201 9.42 7.64 -7.25
C GLY A 201 10.16 6.43 -6.68
N THR A 202 11.31 6.67 -6.06
CA THR A 202 12.16 5.64 -5.43
C THR A 202 11.56 5.12 -4.12
N VAL A 203 10.31 4.68 -4.16
CA VAL A 203 9.64 4.12 -2.99
C VAL A 203 9.72 2.60 -3.10
N ALA A 204 10.07 1.93 -2.02
CA ALA A 204 10.08 0.47 -1.99
C ALA A 204 8.68 -0.07 -2.30
N LEU A 205 8.59 -1.24 -2.95
CA LEU A 205 7.31 -1.90 -3.25
C LEU A 205 6.41 -2.05 -2.01
N GLU A 206 7.02 -2.13 -0.83
CA GLU A 206 6.35 -2.23 0.48
C GLU A 206 5.56 -0.97 0.86
N THR A 207 5.79 0.16 0.18
CA THR A 207 5.14 1.44 0.43
C THR A 207 4.05 1.79 -0.59
N ILE A 208 3.65 0.84 -1.44
CA ILE A 208 2.53 1.00 -2.35
C ILE A 208 1.24 1.01 -1.53
N ALA A 209 0.39 2.00 -1.80
CA ALA A 209 -0.93 2.08 -1.18
C ALA A 209 -2.02 1.54 -2.09
N GLN A 210 -3.23 1.59 -1.54
CA GLN A 210 -4.46 1.26 -2.24
C GLN A 210 -4.65 2.15 -3.48
N PRO A 211 -5.20 1.61 -4.58
CA PRO A 211 -5.56 2.40 -5.75
C PRO A 211 -6.59 3.48 -5.41
N ILE A 212 -6.34 4.72 -5.84
CA ILE A 212 -7.22 5.86 -5.52
C ILE A 212 -8.61 5.73 -6.14
N GLU A 213 -8.76 4.92 -7.19
CA GLU A 213 -10.04 4.71 -7.84
C GLU A 213 -11.08 4.00 -6.95
N ILE A 214 -10.67 3.24 -5.93
CA ILE A 214 -11.63 2.65 -4.99
C ILE A 214 -12.29 3.72 -4.09
N PHE A 215 -11.59 4.82 -3.82
CA PHE A 215 -12.12 5.97 -3.05
C PHE A 215 -12.84 6.98 -3.93
N TYR A 216 -12.45 7.11 -5.19
CA TYR A 216 -13.07 7.99 -6.16
C TYR A 216 -13.04 7.38 -7.58
N PRO A 217 -14.02 6.55 -7.94
CA PRO A 217 -14.04 5.82 -9.21
C PRO A 217 -13.86 6.66 -10.47
N PRO A 218 -14.29 7.95 -10.52
CA PRO A 218 -14.07 8.77 -11.72
C PRO A 218 -12.60 9.00 -12.11
N PHE A 219 -11.62 8.79 -11.21
CA PHE A 219 -10.21 8.85 -11.59
C PHE A 219 -9.86 7.86 -12.71
N ARG A 220 -10.49 6.68 -12.73
CA ARG A 220 -10.28 5.69 -13.79
C ARG A 220 -10.73 6.21 -15.16
N ARG A 221 -11.81 6.97 -15.22
CA ARG A 221 -12.31 7.56 -16.48
C ARG A 221 -11.30 8.50 -17.12
N ILE A 222 -10.50 9.18 -16.31
CA ILE A 222 -9.44 10.08 -16.80
C ILE A 222 -8.35 9.26 -17.49
N SER A 223 -7.84 8.22 -16.82
CA SER A 223 -6.82 7.33 -17.41
C SER A 223 -7.34 6.66 -18.68
N GLU A 224 -8.58 6.17 -18.68
CA GLU A 224 -9.21 5.59 -19.88
C GLU A 224 -9.35 6.59 -21.02
N ALA A 225 -9.73 7.84 -20.75
CA ALA A 225 -9.81 8.88 -21.76
C ALA A 225 -8.43 9.22 -22.36
N LEU A 226 -7.37 9.14 -21.56
CA LEU A 226 -6.00 9.35 -22.03
C LEU A 226 -5.52 8.20 -22.94
N GLU A 227 -5.93 6.98 -22.66
CA GLU A 227 -5.57 5.77 -23.40
C GLU A 227 -6.46 5.54 -24.65
N ASP A 228 -7.69 6.08 -24.68
CA ASP A 228 -8.63 5.88 -25.78
C ASP A 228 -8.26 6.72 -27.01
N PRO A 229 -7.86 6.10 -28.13
CA PRO A 229 -7.54 6.82 -29.36
C PRO A 229 -8.75 7.56 -29.97
N ASN A 230 -9.98 7.17 -29.61
CA ASN A 230 -11.21 7.81 -30.11
C ASN A 230 -11.66 8.98 -29.22
N PHE A 231 -11.04 9.21 -28.08
CA PHE A 231 -11.34 10.37 -27.24
C PHE A 231 -10.80 11.65 -27.91
N GLN A 232 -11.72 12.44 -28.49
CA GLN A 232 -11.36 13.62 -29.29
C GLN A 232 -11.41 14.91 -28.47
N PRO A 233 -10.36 15.76 -28.53
CA PRO A 233 -10.41 17.11 -27.97
C PRO A 233 -11.36 18.02 -28.78
N GLY A 234 -11.91 19.05 -28.10
CA GLY A 234 -12.68 20.10 -28.81
C GLY A 234 -11.77 20.96 -29.69
N LEU A 235 -12.30 21.44 -30.80
CA LEU A 235 -11.55 22.27 -31.77
C LEU A 235 -11.05 23.57 -31.14
N ASP A 236 -11.85 24.20 -30.28
CA ASP A 236 -11.48 25.39 -29.49
C ASP A 236 -10.22 25.21 -28.66
N LEU A 237 -10.01 23.99 -28.13
CA LEU A 237 -8.82 23.66 -27.37
C LEU A 237 -7.58 23.44 -28.26
N LEU A 238 -7.76 22.91 -29.47
CA LEU A 238 -6.66 22.65 -30.41
C LEU A 238 -5.90 23.94 -30.76
N ASP A 239 -6.63 25.04 -31.04
CA ASP A 239 -6.00 26.34 -31.37
C ASP A 239 -5.14 26.89 -30.24
N VAL A 240 -5.64 26.75 -29.03
CA VAL A 240 -4.92 27.25 -27.84
C VAL A 240 -3.73 26.38 -27.52
N ILE A 241 -3.88 25.07 -27.53
CA ILE A 241 -2.80 24.13 -27.29
C ILE A 241 -1.73 24.20 -28.37
N SER A 242 -2.09 24.45 -29.64
CA SER A 242 -1.12 24.67 -30.71
C SER A 242 -0.18 25.85 -30.39
N THR A 243 -0.74 26.94 -29.87
CA THR A 243 0.03 28.12 -29.46
C THR A 243 0.96 27.79 -28.28
N ILE A 244 0.52 27.00 -27.30
CA ILE A 244 1.34 26.60 -26.15
C ILE A 244 2.46 25.67 -26.61
N VAL A 245 2.17 24.66 -27.43
CA VAL A 245 3.16 23.71 -27.95
C VAL A 245 4.27 24.43 -28.71
N LEU A 246 3.92 25.36 -29.61
CA LEU A 246 4.90 26.13 -30.37
C LEU A 246 5.81 27.00 -29.49
N LYS A 247 5.29 27.53 -28.37
CA LYS A 247 6.05 28.36 -27.43
C LYS A 247 6.86 27.53 -26.41
N ALA A 248 6.42 26.34 -26.05
CA ALA A 248 7.04 25.51 -25.02
C ALA A 248 8.48 25.09 -25.32
N GLY A 249 8.88 25.06 -26.60
CA GLY A 249 10.25 24.73 -27.02
C GLY A 249 11.29 25.86 -26.90
N ILE A 250 10.86 27.09 -26.55
CA ILE A 250 11.72 28.30 -26.62
C ILE A 250 12.37 28.63 -25.26
N ILE A 251 12.14 27.84 -24.23
CA ILE A 251 12.47 28.18 -22.84
C ILE A 251 13.93 27.95 -22.54
N ALA A 252 14.66 29.02 -22.23
CA ALA A 252 16.07 28.95 -21.84
C ALA A 252 16.35 29.47 -20.42
N GLN A 253 15.49 30.35 -19.86
CA GLN A 253 15.70 31.01 -18.55
C GLN A 253 14.37 31.20 -17.81
N GLU A 254 14.42 31.38 -16.47
CA GLU A 254 13.25 31.48 -15.59
C GLU A 254 12.27 32.61 -16.00
N ASP A 255 12.77 33.77 -16.37
CA ASP A 255 11.94 34.89 -16.82
C ASP A 255 11.15 34.57 -18.08
N ASN A 256 11.78 33.87 -19.03
CA ASN A 256 11.13 33.42 -20.25
C ASN A 256 10.11 32.30 -19.98
N TYR A 257 10.36 31.43 -19.01
CA TYR A 257 9.43 30.37 -18.64
C TYR A 257 8.11 30.92 -18.13
N THR A 258 8.16 31.88 -17.22
CA THR A 258 6.97 32.49 -16.64
C THR A 258 6.11 33.16 -17.70
N GLU A 259 6.70 33.96 -18.59
CA GLU A 259 5.96 34.70 -19.62
C GLU A 259 5.56 33.82 -20.83
N THR A 260 6.38 32.84 -21.18
CA THR A 260 6.22 32.09 -22.44
C THR A 260 5.36 30.84 -22.27
N LEU A 261 5.43 30.17 -21.12
CA LEU A 261 4.68 28.95 -20.89
C LEU A 261 3.70 29.06 -19.72
N ARG A 262 4.19 29.44 -18.53
CA ARG A 262 3.38 29.39 -17.31
C ARG A 262 2.16 30.31 -17.36
N LYS A 263 2.31 31.58 -17.73
CA LYS A 263 1.18 32.51 -17.83
C LYS A 263 0.19 32.11 -18.92
N PRO A 264 0.59 31.89 -20.19
CA PRO A 264 -0.36 31.45 -21.21
C PRO A 264 -1.04 30.12 -20.83
N LEU A 265 -0.30 29.17 -20.27
CA LEU A 265 -0.90 27.90 -19.82
C LEU A 265 -1.92 28.15 -18.70
N MET A 266 -1.62 29.00 -17.72
CA MET A 266 -2.54 29.31 -16.63
C MET A 266 -3.79 30.05 -17.14
N GLU A 267 -3.63 31.01 -18.07
CA GLU A 267 -4.76 31.71 -18.69
C GLU A 267 -5.68 30.74 -19.42
N VAL A 268 -5.13 29.81 -20.19
CA VAL A 268 -5.88 28.76 -20.87
C VAL A 268 -6.57 27.83 -19.88
N LEU A 269 -5.86 27.36 -18.87
CA LEU A 269 -6.43 26.49 -17.87
C LEU A 269 -7.56 27.20 -17.10
N GLU A 270 -7.40 28.45 -16.74
CA GLU A 270 -8.45 29.24 -16.09
C GLU A 270 -9.65 29.50 -17.00
N GLN A 271 -9.41 29.81 -18.25
CA GLN A 271 -10.46 30.01 -19.25
C GLN A 271 -11.19 28.70 -19.56
N TYR A 272 -10.45 27.61 -19.78
CA TYR A 272 -10.98 26.32 -20.20
C TYR A 272 -11.53 25.49 -19.05
N LEU A 273 -10.85 25.47 -17.91
CA LEU A 273 -11.16 24.64 -16.74
C LEU A 273 -11.89 25.43 -15.64
N GLY A 274 -11.95 26.75 -15.72
CA GLY A 274 -12.41 27.64 -14.67
C GLY A 274 -11.32 27.89 -13.62
N LYS A 275 -11.63 28.64 -12.55
CA LYS A 275 -10.68 28.97 -11.50
C LYS A 275 -9.99 27.74 -10.96
N VAL A 276 -8.67 27.69 -11.06
CA VAL A 276 -7.78 26.62 -10.57
C VAL A 276 -6.94 27.13 -9.42
N TYR A 277 -6.55 26.22 -8.53
CA TYR A 277 -5.74 26.57 -7.38
C TYR A 277 -4.25 26.43 -7.71
N THR A 278 -3.46 27.43 -7.38
CA THR A 278 -2.00 27.39 -7.46
C THR A 278 -1.39 27.65 -6.10
N SER A 279 -0.21 27.06 -5.84
CA SER A 279 0.50 27.30 -4.58
C SER A 279 0.74 28.80 -4.35
N GLY A 280 0.38 29.32 -3.19
CA GLY A 280 0.67 30.70 -2.76
C GLY A 280 -0.39 31.76 -3.06
N LYS A 281 -1.53 31.46 -3.68
CA LYS A 281 -2.62 32.42 -3.84
C LYS A 281 -3.83 32.08 -2.97
N HIS A 282 -4.16 32.94 -2.01
CA HIS A 282 -5.46 32.96 -1.34
C HIS A 282 -6.43 33.80 -2.19
N SER A 283 -7.63 33.28 -2.45
CA SER A 283 -8.68 34.02 -3.12
C SER A 283 -9.61 34.66 -2.06
N ALA A 284 -9.97 35.92 -2.28
CA ALA A 284 -10.89 36.65 -1.42
C ALA A 284 -12.37 36.22 -1.55
N ASP A 285 -12.71 35.38 -2.54
CA ASP A 285 -14.08 35.11 -2.95
C ASP A 285 -14.61 33.72 -2.49
N GLY A 286 -14.65 33.48 -1.18
CA GLY A 286 -15.34 32.31 -0.62
C GLY A 286 -14.51 31.01 -0.61
N LEU A 287 -15.11 29.93 -0.10
CA LEU A 287 -14.50 28.60 0.06
C LEU A 287 -14.10 27.99 -1.29
N ILE A 288 -12.82 28.00 -1.62
CA ILE A 288 -12.28 27.36 -2.83
C ILE A 288 -11.84 25.94 -2.51
N ILE A 289 -12.57 24.97 -3.08
CA ILE A 289 -12.21 23.57 -3.03
C ILE A 289 -11.08 23.32 -4.02
N PRO A 290 -9.99 22.65 -3.63
CA PRO A 290 -8.90 22.31 -4.54
C PRO A 290 -9.33 21.17 -5.48
N LEU A 291 -9.97 21.51 -6.62
CA LEU A 291 -10.32 20.53 -7.66
C LEU A 291 -9.11 20.13 -8.48
N LEU A 292 -8.31 21.11 -8.86
CA LEU A 292 -7.04 20.95 -9.55
C LEU A 292 -5.99 21.82 -8.86
N PHE A 293 -4.91 21.21 -8.43
CA PHE A 293 -3.74 21.88 -7.90
C PHE A 293 -2.62 21.89 -8.94
N ILE A 294 -1.98 23.02 -9.16
CA ILE A 294 -0.94 23.16 -10.19
C ILE A 294 0.37 23.60 -9.54
N ASP A 295 1.45 22.85 -9.74
CA ASP A 295 2.82 23.24 -9.36
C ASP A 295 3.77 23.01 -10.56
N LEU A 296 4.31 24.13 -11.07
CA LEU A 296 5.17 24.15 -12.24
C LEU A 296 6.51 24.80 -11.90
N LYS A 297 7.58 24.10 -12.25
CA LYS A 297 8.98 24.54 -12.10
C LYS A 297 9.65 24.72 -13.46
N LEU A 298 10.77 25.42 -13.50
CA LEU A 298 11.58 25.55 -14.71
C LEU A 298 12.13 24.18 -15.17
N ALA A 299 12.47 23.30 -14.22
CA ALA A 299 12.89 21.93 -14.47
C ALA A 299 12.50 21.02 -13.30
N PHE A 300 12.40 19.68 -13.54
CA PHE A 300 12.05 18.70 -12.50
C PHE A 300 13.02 18.66 -11.30
N SER A 301 14.23 19.16 -11.44
CA SER A 301 15.22 19.16 -10.35
C SER A 301 15.65 20.56 -9.92
N GLU A 302 14.91 21.58 -10.31
CA GLU A 302 15.24 22.96 -10.00
C GLU A 302 15.26 23.22 -8.49
N GLY A 303 16.37 23.81 -8.01
CA GLY A 303 16.59 24.07 -6.59
C GLY A 303 16.67 22.83 -5.73
N GLY A 304 16.85 21.63 -6.33
CA GLY A 304 16.85 20.35 -5.64
C GLY A 304 15.45 19.91 -5.17
N CYS A 305 14.39 20.55 -5.66
CA CYS A 305 13.00 20.22 -5.33
C CYS A 305 12.34 19.40 -6.43
N ASP A 306 11.61 18.36 -6.03
CA ASP A 306 10.71 17.61 -6.91
C ASP A 306 9.34 18.32 -6.94
N PRO A 307 8.86 18.82 -8.10
CA PRO A 307 7.59 19.53 -8.20
C PRO A 307 6.39 18.63 -7.86
N ILE A 308 6.48 17.32 -8.13
CA ILE A 308 5.43 16.37 -7.78
C ILE A 308 5.25 16.32 -6.27
N VAL A 309 6.35 16.05 -5.54
CA VAL A 309 6.33 15.96 -4.07
C VAL A 309 5.91 17.28 -3.44
N GLN A 310 6.36 18.41 -4.00
CA GLN A 310 5.95 19.72 -3.50
C GLN A 310 4.44 19.95 -3.67
N ALA A 311 3.88 19.58 -4.81
CA ALA A 311 2.45 19.70 -5.08
C ALA A 311 1.62 18.83 -4.13
N GLU A 312 2.04 17.58 -3.90
CA GLU A 312 1.39 16.64 -2.97
C GLU A 312 1.27 17.21 -1.56
N TYR A 313 2.37 17.70 -1.01
CA TYR A 313 2.37 18.33 0.33
C TYR A 313 1.53 19.59 0.37
N SER A 314 1.55 20.38 -0.69
CA SER A 314 0.75 21.62 -0.78
C SER A 314 -0.75 21.31 -0.81
N VAL A 315 -1.16 20.28 -1.54
CA VAL A 315 -2.56 19.79 -1.56
C VAL A 315 -2.99 19.32 -0.18
N LEU A 316 -2.16 18.53 0.49
CA LEU A 316 -2.46 18.03 1.83
C LEU A 316 -2.57 19.16 2.85
N GLN A 317 -1.67 20.17 2.78
CA GLN A 317 -1.76 21.35 3.63
C GLN A 317 -3.04 22.15 3.36
N ARG A 318 -3.39 22.36 2.09
CA ARG A 318 -4.63 23.07 1.73
C ARG A 318 -5.85 22.36 2.29
N TRP A 319 -5.95 21.03 2.12
CA TRP A 319 -7.04 20.27 2.71
C TRP A 319 -7.06 20.32 4.23
N ASN A 320 -5.91 20.55 4.89
CA ASN A 320 -5.82 20.63 6.35
C ASN A 320 -6.21 22.00 6.93
N GLU A 321 -6.53 22.99 6.10
CA GLU A 321 -7.01 24.29 6.58
C GLU A 321 -8.39 24.18 7.24
N GLU A 322 -8.62 24.96 8.28
CA GLU A 322 -9.85 24.89 9.10
C GLU A 322 -11.12 25.19 8.29
N GLU A 323 -11.03 26.05 7.28
CA GLU A 323 -12.15 26.38 6.41
C GLU A 323 -12.65 25.19 5.58
N LEU A 324 -11.77 24.22 5.25
CA LEU A 324 -12.10 22.99 4.52
C LEU A 324 -12.50 21.82 5.44
N LYS A 325 -12.31 21.96 6.75
CA LYS A 325 -12.63 20.91 7.71
C LYS A 325 -14.04 20.34 7.59
N PRO A 326 -15.11 21.16 7.46
CA PRO A 326 -16.47 20.63 7.34
C PRO A 326 -16.69 19.78 6.08
N LEU A 327 -15.93 20.02 5.03
CA LEU A 327 -15.96 19.25 3.78
C LEU A 327 -15.04 18.04 3.87
N ARG A 328 -13.82 18.23 4.39
CA ARG A 328 -12.83 17.19 4.60
C ARG A 328 -13.37 16.04 5.46
N GLU A 329 -14.14 16.34 6.50
CA GLU A 329 -14.72 15.32 7.38
C GLU A 329 -15.85 14.51 6.72
N LYS A 330 -16.37 14.94 5.57
CA LYS A 330 -17.44 14.24 4.85
C LYS A 330 -16.96 13.31 3.72
N CYS A 331 -15.70 13.39 3.30
CA CYS A 331 -15.22 12.64 2.13
C CYS A 331 -13.72 12.38 2.18
N SER A 332 -13.24 11.54 1.27
CA SER A 332 -11.82 11.23 1.05
C SER A 332 -11.06 12.32 0.30
N CYS A 333 -11.60 13.50 0.12
CA CYS A 333 -10.94 14.68 -0.47
C CYS A 333 -10.31 14.44 -1.86
N PRO A 334 -10.99 13.83 -2.84
CA PRO A 334 -10.39 13.60 -4.14
C PRO A 334 -9.97 14.91 -4.83
N THR A 335 -8.75 14.93 -5.37
CA THR A 335 -8.13 16.12 -5.97
C THR A 335 -7.28 15.72 -7.16
N LEU A 336 -7.28 16.53 -8.22
CA LEU A 336 -6.31 16.43 -9.31
C LEU A 336 -5.08 17.27 -9.02
N ILE A 337 -3.91 16.78 -9.42
CA ILE A 337 -2.64 17.49 -9.33
C ILE A 337 -2.01 17.51 -10.71
N LEU A 338 -1.71 18.70 -11.22
CA LEU A 338 -0.90 18.89 -12.41
C LEU A 338 0.47 19.40 -11.98
N ALA A 339 1.46 18.55 -12.05
CA ALA A 339 2.84 18.89 -11.70
C ALA A 339 3.71 18.89 -12.96
N GLY A 340 4.73 19.76 -12.99
CA GLY A 340 5.60 19.82 -14.16
C GLY A 340 6.91 20.53 -13.94
N GLY A 341 7.86 20.25 -14.84
CA GLY A 341 9.14 20.93 -14.92
C GLY A 341 9.53 21.21 -16.37
N GLY A 342 9.75 22.47 -16.70
CA GLY A 342 9.90 22.91 -18.08
C GLY A 342 8.67 22.58 -18.91
N PRO A 343 8.81 22.00 -20.09
CA PRO A 343 7.69 21.62 -20.94
C PRO A 343 7.04 20.27 -20.56
N ASN A 344 7.51 19.61 -19.51
CA ASN A 344 7.09 18.26 -19.13
C ASN A 344 6.06 18.31 -18.02
N PHE A 345 4.95 17.60 -18.19
CA PHE A 345 3.81 17.59 -17.27
C PHE A 345 3.39 16.18 -16.92
N VAL A 346 2.85 16.01 -15.73
CA VAL A 346 2.22 14.77 -15.28
C VAL A 346 0.93 15.09 -14.54
N LEU A 347 -0.10 14.30 -14.80
CA LEU A 347 -1.35 14.38 -14.07
C LEU A 347 -1.39 13.28 -13.01
N LEU A 348 -1.74 13.67 -11.77
CA LEU A 348 -1.93 12.77 -10.66
C LEU A 348 -3.34 12.97 -10.08
N GLY A 349 -3.84 11.94 -9.44
CA GLY A 349 -4.98 11.99 -8.55
C GLY A 349 -4.53 11.81 -7.11
N ALA A 350 -5.22 12.43 -6.19
CA ALA A 350 -4.96 12.31 -4.76
C ALA A 350 -6.25 12.09 -3.98
N VAL A 351 -6.18 11.32 -2.90
CA VAL A 351 -7.24 11.15 -1.91
C VAL A 351 -6.66 11.24 -0.50
N TRP A 352 -7.43 11.77 0.43
CA TRP A 352 -7.11 11.74 1.85
C TRP A 352 -8.22 10.99 2.59
N ALA A 353 -8.06 9.67 2.67
CA ALA A 353 -8.87 8.80 3.53
C ALA A 353 -8.31 8.84 4.98
N ASP A 354 -7.85 7.75 5.52
CA ASP A 354 -7.05 7.70 6.74
C ASP A 354 -5.58 8.07 6.49
N ARG A 355 -5.12 7.81 5.26
CA ARG A 355 -3.80 8.14 4.70
C ARG A 355 -3.97 9.08 3.51
N PHE A 356 -2.92 9.81 3.17
CA PHE A 356 -2.90 10.60 1.94
C PHE A 356 -2.26 9.78 0.83
N ILE A 357 -3.03 9.45 -0.18
CA ILE A 357 -2.61 8.56 -1.27
C ILE A 357 -2.61 9.37 -2.56
N VAL A 358 -1.49 9.32 -3.29
CA VAL A 358 -1.35 9.95 -4.61
C VAL A 358 -0.99 8.88 -5.63
N GLN A 359 -1.55 8.97 -6.82
CA GLN A 359 -1.28 8.04 -7.91
C GLN A 359 -1.20 8.80 -9.23
N ARG A 360 -0.27 8.39 -10.11
CA ARG A 360 -0.23 8.89 -11.48
C ARG A 360 -1.47 8.44 -12.26
N LEU A 361 -2.09 9.39 -12.94
CA LEU A 361 -3.19 9.15 -13.89
C LEU A 361 -2.71 9.22 -15.34
N SER A 362 -1.51 9.78 -15.58
CA SER A 362 -0.90 9.86 -16.90
C SER A 362 0.58 9.52 -16.86
N ASP A 363 1.14 9.20 -18.02
CA ASP A 363 2.57 9.33 -18.25
C ASP A 363 3.00 10.80 -18.26
N ILE A 364 4.31 11.04 -18.26
CA ILE A 364 4.85 12.39 -18.44
C ILE A 364 4.66 12.77 -19.91
N ILE A 365 3.92 13.86 -20.15
CA ILE A 365 3.75 14.45 -21.46
C ILE A 365 4.72 15.63 -21.63
N CYS A 366 5.41 15.69 -22.76
CA CYS A 366 6.20 16.85 -23.14
C CYS A 366 5.37 17.75 -24.07
N LEU A 367 5.17 19.02 -23.69
CA LEU A 367 4.45 19.99 -24.52
C LEU A 367 5.34 20.62 -25.60
N ALA A 368 6.67 20.56 -25.44
CA ALA A 368 7.56 21.07 -26.47
C ALA A 368 7.50 20.18 -27.73
N GLN A 369 7.46 20.81 -28.89
CA GLN A 369 7.46 20.09 -30.13
C GLN A 369 8.75 19.27 -30.30
N ALA A 370 8.63 17.96 -30.30
CA ALA A 370 9.76 17.02 -30.44
C ALA A 370 9.61 16.11 -31.67
N SER A 371 8.59 16.30 -32.51
CA SER A 371 8.27 15.45 -33.66
C SER A 371 8.03 16.26 -34.91
N THR A 372 8.32 15.67 -36.08
CA THR A 372 7.94 16.20 -37.37
C THR A 372 6.42 16.14 -37.61
N SER A 373 5.70 15.29 -36.88
CA SER A 373 4.23 15.22 -36.88
C SER A 373 3.66 16.20 -35.86
N VAL A 374 3.56 17.45 -36.25
CA VAL A 374 3.10 18.55 -35.36
C VAL A 374 1.65 18.34 -34.94
N ASP A 375 0.78 17.97 -35.89
CA ASP A 375 -0.66 17.79 -35.66
C ASP A 375 -0.90 16.67 -34.63
N ASP A 376 -0.26 15.52 -34.76
CA ASP A 376 -0.36 14.41 -33.79
C ASP A 376 0.08 14.83 -32.39
N HIS A 377 1.14 15.63 -32.30
CA HIS A 377 1.63 16.16 -31.03
C HIS A 377 0.63 17.12 -30.38
N ILE A 378 0.06 18.05 -31.14
CA ILE A 378 -1.00 18.97 -30.67
C ILE A 378 -2.22 18.19 -30.21
N TYR A 379 -2.65 17.18 -30.99
CA TYR A 379 -3.79 16.33 -30.61
C TYR A 379 -3.55 15.59 -29.30
N LYS A 380 -2.37 15.01 -29.08
CA LYS A 380 -2.02 14.33 -27.82
C LYS A 380 -2.04 15.30 -26.63
N ALA A 381 -1.47 16.50 -26.80
CA ALA A 381 -1.50 17.53 -25.78
C ALA A 381 -2.93 18.00 -25.48
N ALA A 382 -3.74 18.24 -26.51
CA ALA A 382 -5.12 18.66 -26.34
C ALA A 382 -5.99 17.55 -25.70
N ARG A 383 -5.76 16.29 -26.03
CA ARG A 383 -6.41 15.13 -25.36
C ARG A 383 -6.09 15.11 -23.87
N PHE A 384 -4.85 15.36 -23.50
CA PHE A 384 -4.42 15.44 -22.10
C PHE A 384 -5.22 16.51 -21.34
N PHE A 385 -5.33 17.72 -21.85
CA PHE A 385 -6.09 18.78 -21.19
C PHE A 385 -7.62 18.55 -21.23
N SER A 386 -8.12 17.88 -22.26
CA SER A 386 -9.52 17.44 -22.30
C SER A 386 -9.85 16.43 -21.20
N ALA A 387 -8.95 15.49 -20.93
CA ALA A 387 -9.11 14.52 -19.85
C ALA A 387 -9.05 15.21 -18.47
N ILE A 388 -8.20 16.22 -18.30
CA ILE A 388 -8.20 17.05 -17.08
C ILE A 388 -9.56 17.74 -16.88
N LYS A 389 -10.12 18.34 -17.95
CA LYS A 389 -11.45 19.00 -17.90
C LYS A 389 -12.54 18.01 -17.50
N LEU A 390 -12.52 16.80 -18.08
CA LEU A 390 -13.45 15.74 -17.71
C LEU A 390 -13.38 15.49 -16.19
N GLY A 391 -12.18 15.27 -15.64
CA GLY A 391 -11.98 15.04 -14.22
C GLY A 391 -12.42 16.20 -13.34
N ILE A 392 -12.16 17.45 -13.74
CA ILE A 392 -12.62 18.64 -13.00
C ILE A 392 -14.15 18.71 -12.97
N ASN A 393 -14.83 18.41 -14.08
CA ASN A 393 -16.28 18.41 -14.12
C ASN A 393 -16.87 17.33 -13.22
N ASP A 394 -16.28 16.15 -13.20
CA ASP A 394 -16.67 15.07 -12.29
C ASP A 394 -16.47 15.49 -10.82
N LEU A 395 -15.35 16.11 -10.48
CA LEU A 395 -15.07 16.63 -9.13
C LEU A 395 -16.04 17.75 -8.71
N ARG A 396 -16.40 18.65 -9.63
CA ARG A 396 -17.41 19.69 -9.36
C ARG A 396 -18.76 19.08 -8.99
N ALA A 397 -19.20 18.10 -9.77
CA ALA A 397 -20.46 17.39 -9.50
C ALA A 397 -20.39 16.66 -8.14
N TYR A 398 -19.30 15.97 -7.87
CA TYR A 398 -19.07 15.27 -6.61
C TYR A 398 -19.12 16.21 -5.41
N TYR A 399 -18.37 17.31 -5.42
CA TYR A 399 -18.35 18.25 -4.29
C TYR A 399 -19.65 19.03 -4.12
N LYS A 400 -20.41 19.24 -5.19
CA LYS A 400 -21.77 19.79 -5.08
C LYS A 400 -22.66 18.85 -4.28
N ASP A 401 -22.57 17.55 -4.52
CA ASP A 401 -23.31 16.53 -3.78
C ASP A 401 -22.80 16.40 -2.34
N VAL A 402 -21.49 16.29 -2.12
CA VAL A 402 -20.90 16.17 -0.76
C VAL A 402 -21.29 17.35 0.16
N ARG A 403 -21.39 18.57 -0.37
CA ARG A 403 -21.83 19.74 0.42
C ARG A 403 -23.23 19.56 0.99
N THR A 404 -24.12 18.95 0.24
CA THR A 404 -25.55 18.78 0.61
C THR A 404 -25.79 17.51 1.44
N ARG A 405 -24.86 16.56 1.42
CA ARG A 405 -24.98 15.32 2.20
C ARG A 405 -25.07 15.59 3.70
N LYS A 406 -26.08 15.01 4.31
CA LYS A 406 -26.14 14.87 5.77
C LYS A 406 -25.31 13.64 6.13
N MET A 407 -24.28 13.83 6.93
CA MET A 407 -23.46 12.75 7.46
C MET A 407 -23.34 12.93 8.97
N GLU A 408 -23.20 11.81 9.68
CA GLU A 408 -22.87 11.84 11.09
C GLU A 408 -21.51 12.53 11.30
N PRO A 409 -21.35 13.29 12.37
CA PRO A 409 -20.07 13.90 12.70
C PRO A 409 -18.98 12.85 12.87
N LEU A 410 -17.78 13.16 12.40
CA LEU A 410 -16.62 12.31 12.57
C LEU A 410 -16.31 12.10 14.06
N GLN A 411 -16.31 10.85 14.51
CA GLN A 411 -16.05 10.47 15.88
C GLN A 411 -14.79 9.60 15.99
N PRO A 412 -14.00 9.74 17.07
CA PRO A 412 -12.76 8.98 17.24
C PRO A 412 -12.93 7.47 17.32
N ASN A 413 -14.08 6.99 17.77
CA ASN A 413 -14.27 5.59 18.19
C ASN A 413 -15.16 4.79 17.25
N THR A 414 -15.65 5.39 16.15
CA THR A 414 -16.60 4.74 15.25
C THR A 414 -16.11 4.74 13.81
N PRO A 415 -16.36 3.66 13.05
CA PRO A 415 -16.13 3.65 11.61
C PRO A 415 -16.90 4.78 10.93
N HIS A 416 -16.23 5.54 10.08
CA HIS A 416 -16.86 6.64 9.35
C HIS A 416 -16.63 6.47 7.84
N PRO A 417 -17.65 6.71 6.99
CA PRO A 417 -17.57 6.44 5.55
C PRO A 417 -16.38 7.09 4.83
N ARG A 418 -15.88 8.23 5.31
CA ARG A 418 -14.74 8.92 4.70
C ARG A 418 -13.44 8.11 4.66
N PHE A 419 -13.31 7.11 5.52
CA PHE A 419 -12.11 6.26 5.63
C PHE A 419 -12.14 5.02 4.75
N PHE A 420 -13.27 4.77 4.11
CA PHE A 420 -13.51 3.55 3.36
C PHE A 420 -13.69 3.81 1.88
N PRO A 421 -13.59 2.77 1.05
CA PRO A 421 -13.90 2.86 -0.37
C PRO A 421 -15.29 3.43 -0.65
N TYR A 422 -15.43 4.05 -1.82
CA TYR A 422 -16.66 4.72 -2.25
C TYR A 422 -17.87 3.79 -2.45
N PRO A 423 -17.73 2.57 -3.04
CA PRO A 423 -18.86 1.68 -3.25
C PRO A 423 -19.48 1.22 -1.92
N THR A 424 -20.79 1.41 -1.77
CA THR A 424 -21.57 1.00 -0.58
C THR A 424 -22.84 0.24 -0.93
N LYS A 425 -22.96 -0.21 -2.18
CA LYS A 425 -24.08 -1.01 -2.67
C LYS A 425 -23.63 -1.94 -3.80
N PHE A 426 -24.35 -3.02 -4.00
CA PHE A 426 -24.17 -3.93 -5.13
C PHE A 426 -25.49 -4.58 -5.53
N LYS A 427 -25.61 -4.97 -6.79
CA LYS A 427 -26.72 -5.78 -7.28
C LYS A 427 -26.41 -7.24 -7.04
N CYS A 428 -27.14 -7.85 -6.13
CA CYS A 428 -26.91 -9.24 -5.74
C CYS A 428 -27.20 -10.21 -6.89
N ARG A 429 -26.31 -11.16 -7.14
CA ARG A 429 -26.46 -12.16 -8.21
C ARG A 429 -27.67 -13.03 -8.05
N GLN A 430 -27.96 -13.46 -6.81
CA GLN A 430 -29.03 -14.40 -6.49
C GLN A 430 -30.38 -13.69 -6.49
N SER A 431 -30.56 -12.63 -5.70
CA SER A 431 -31.86 -11.94 -5.57
C SER A 431 -32.14 -10.93 -6.70
N LYS A 432 -31.12 -10.51 -7.46
CA LYS A 432 -31.18 -9.42 -8.44
C LYS A 432 -31.54 -8.05 -7.84
N GLU A 433 -31.61 -7.95 -6.54
CA GLU A 433 -31.89 -6.71 -5.82
C GLU A 433 -30.61 -5.93 -5.51
N THR A 434 -30.75 -4.62 -5.35
CA THR A 434 -29.64 -3.77 -4.91
C THR A 434 -29.56 -3.79 -3.39
N ILE A 435 -28.47 -4.33 -2.87
CA ILE A 435 -28.18 -4.44 -1.44
C ILE A 435 -27.22 -3.32 -1.05
N SER A 436 -27.61 -2.51 -0.07
CA SER A 436 -26.74 -1.51 0.55
C SER A 436 -25.99 -2.10 1.74
N PHE A 437 -24.74 -1.66 1.92
CA PHE A 437 -23.90 -2.09 3.03
C PHE A 437 -23.11 -0.92 3.63
N ARG A 438 -22.57 -1.12 4.82
CA ARG A 438 -21.58 -0.23 5.43
C ARG A 438 -20.32 -1.00 5.76
N TYR A 439 -19.20 -0.38 5.60
CA TYR A 439 -17.91 -0.92 6.05
C TYR A 439 -17.83 -0.86 7.58
N LEU A 440 -17.20 -1.87 8.16
CA LEU A 440 -16.92 -1.95 9.59
C LEU A 440 -15.45 -1.73 9.89
N ASN A 441 -14.58 -2.44 9.15
CA ASN A 441 -13.13 -2.34 9.31
C ASN A 441 -12.42 -2.89 8.05
N ALA A 442 -11.14 -2.58 7.90
CA ALA A 442 -10.24 -3.33 7.04
C ALA A 442 -9.88 -4.66 7.72
N THR A 443 -9.62 -5.72 6.95
CA THR A 443 -9.26 -7.04 7.54
C THR A 443 -7.85 -7.04 8.11
N ASP A 444 -6.97 -6.19 7.55
CA ASP A 444 -5.65 -5.89 8.06
C ASP A 444 -5.45 -4.37 8.03
N ASP A 445 -5.58 -3.72 9.19
CA ASP A 445 -5.48 -2.27 9.32
C ASP A 445 -4.04 -1.76 9.19
N ASP A 446 -3.05 -2.61 9.39
CA ASP A 446 -1.64 -2.23 9.37
C ASP A 446 -1.04 -2.29 7.96
N ASP A 447 -1.58 -3.14 7.06
CA ASP A 447 -1.14 -3.17 5.66
C ASP A 447 -1.77 -2.03 4.85
N SER A 448 -0.94 -1.10 4.40
CA SER A 448 -1.38 0.01 3.53
C SER A 448 -1.91 -0.43 2.16
N ARG A 449 -1.68 -1.68 1.77
CA ARG A 449 -2.13 -2.28 0.50
C ARG A 449 -3.39 -3.11 0.66
N ASN A 450 -3.89 -3.25 1.90
CA ASN A 450 -5.06 -4.08 2.13
C ASN A 450 -6.27 -3.60 1.32
N LEU A 451 -6.80 -4.50 0.52
CA LEU A 451 -7.96 -4.29 -0.35
C LEU A 451 -9.17 -5.13 0.08
N VAL A 452 -9.15 -5.67 1.30
CA VAL A 452 -10.19 -6.54 1.86
C VAL A 452 -10.82 -5.89 3.09
N TYR A 453 -12.13 -5.74 3.05
CA TYR A 453 -12.90 -5.06 4.09
C TYR A 453 -14.00 -5.94 4.64
N LEU A 454 -14.16 -5.91 5.96
CA LEU A 454 -15.36 -6.40 6.61
C LEU A 454 -16.47 -5.36 6.48
N ALA A 455 -17.63 -5.78 6.01
CA ALA A 455 -18.80 -4.95 5.85
C ALA A 455 -20.05 -5.63 6.43
N GLN A 456 -21.13 -4.88 6.51
CA GLN A 456 -22.43 -5.37 6.99
C GLN A 456 -23.55 -4.80 6.13
N THR A 457 -24.52 -5.63 5.74
CA THR A 457 -25.70 -5.18 5.00
C THR A 457 -26.55 -4.23 5.85
N GLN A 458 -27.30 -3.34 5.20
CA GLN A 458 -28.24 -2.42 5.86
C GLN A 458 -29.69 -2.93 5.81
N GLU A 459 -29.86 -4.25 5.70
CA GLU A 459 -31.13 -4.93 5.73
C GLU A 459 -31.66 -5.05 7.19
N PRO A 460 -32.97 -5.34 7.39
CA PRO A 460 -33.54 -5.54 8.73
C PRO A 460 -32.85 -6.65 9.54
N GLN A 461 -32.30 -7.67 8.87
CA GLN A 461 -31.45 -8.70 9.45
C GLN A 461 -30.04 -8.55 8.85
N PRO A 462 -29.17 -7.75 9.49
CA PRO A 462 -27.85 -7.44 8.94
C PRO A 462 -26.96 -8.68 8.84
N ARG A 463 -26.35 -8.88 7.68
CA ARG A 463 -25.39 -9.96 7.43
C ARG A 463 -23.98 -9.38 7.28
N LYS A 464 -22.97 -10.06 7.81
CA LYS A 464 -21.58 -9.73 7.56
C LYS A 464 -21.19 -10.13 6.13
N LEU A 465 -20.37 -9.30 5.51
CA LEU A 465 -19.86 -9.48 4.15
C LEU A 465 -18.35 -9.21 4.12
N ILE A 466 -17.67 -9.86 3.18
CA ILE A 466 -16.34 -9.43 2.74
C ILE A 466 -16.49 -8.66 1.43
N VAL A 467 -15.92 -7.46 1.41
CA VAL A 467 -15.79 -6.64 0.20
C VAL A 467 -14.32 -6.53 -0.14
N LYS A 468 -13.94 -7.11 -1.28
CA LYS A 468 -12.57 -7.13 -1.77
C LYS A 468 -12.47 -6.32 -3.06
N PHE A 469 -11.33 -5.64 -3.24
CA PHE A 469 -10.98 -4.97 -4.50
C PHE A 469 -9.79 -5.67 -5.13
N SER A 470 -9.85 -5.94 -6.43
CA SER A 470 -8.76 -6.58 -7.16
C SER A 470 -8.76 -6.17 -8.64
N ASP A 471 -7.59 -6.01 -9.23
CA ASP A 471 -7.41 -5.78 -10.66
C ASP A 471 -7.61 -7.07 -11.48
N ARG A 472 -7.49 -8.23 -10.84
CA ARG A 472 -7.74 -9.54 -11.42
C ARG A 472 -8.42 -10.46 -10.43
N TYR A 473 -9.29 -11.31 -10.92
CA TYR A 473 -10.04 -12.25 -10.08
C TYR A 473 -10.61 -13.39 -10.90
N GLY A 474 -10.39 -14.63 -10.45
CA GLY A 474 -10.92 -15.85 -11.06
C GLY A 474 -12.36 -16.12 -10.66
N TYR A 475 -13.28 -15.24 -11.06
CA TYR A 475 -14.68 -15.32 -10.66
C TYR A 475 -15.38 -16.63 -11.09
N GLU A 476 -14.99 -17.22 -12.23
CA GLU A 476 -15.54 -18.50 -12.72
C GLU A 476 -15.13 -19.66 -11.79
N ALA A 477 -13.85 -19.69 -11.39
CA ALA A 477 -13.33 -20.67 -10.45
C ALA A 477 -13.97 -20.51 -9.05
N HIS A 478 -14.09 -19.25 -8.58
CA HIS A 478 -14.76 -18.96 -7.32
C HIS A 478 -16.23 -19.43 -7.34
N GLN A 479 -16.99 -19.07 -8.39
CA GLN A 479 -18.40 -19.44 -8.52
C GLN A 479 -18.58 -20.96 -8.54
N LEU A 480 -17.73 -21.69 -9.29
CA LEU A 480 -17.74 -23.15 -9.33
C LEU A 480 -17.62 -23.76 -7.92
N LEU A 481 -16.65 -23.29 -7.13
CA LEU A 481 -16.43 -23.79 -5.78
C LEU A 481 -17.47 -23.29 -4.77
N ALA A 482 -18.01 -22.10 -4.95
CA ALA A 482 -19.09 -21.58 -4.11
C ALA A 482 -20.39 -22.39 -4.29
N ASP A 483 -20.73 -22.78 -5.52
CA ASP A 483 -21.86 -23.65 -5.84
C ASP A 483 -21.70 -25.04 -5.20
N ALA A 484 -20.47 -25.52 -5.10
CA ALA A 484 -20.12 -26.78 -4.44
C ALA A 484 -19.91 -26.65 -2.91
N LYS A 485 -20.05 -25.44 -2.34
CA LYS A 485 -19.82 -25.13 -0.91
C LYS A 485 -18.36 -25.22 -0.45
N HIS A 486 -17.41 -25.26 -1.37
CA HIS A 486 -15.97 -25.28 -1.10
C HIS A 486 -15.32 -23.89 -1.08
N ALA A 487 -16.11 -22.84 -1.29
CA ALA A 487 -15.72 -21.43 -1.19
C ALA A 487 -16.86 -20.59 -0.59
N PRO A 488 -16.60 -19.34 -0.15
CA PRO A 488 -17.65 -18.42 0.26
C PRO A 488 -18.66 -18.17 -0.87
N GLU A 489 -19.92 -17.94 -0.53
CA GLU A 489 -20.93 -17.54 -1.52
C GLU A 489 -20.53 -16.22 -2.18
N LEU A 490 -20.58 -16.15 -3.52
CA LEU A 490 -20.21 -14.98 -4.30
C LEU A 490 -21.45 -14.17 -4.67
N PHE A 491 -21.63 -12.99 -4.03
CA PHE A 491 -22.81 -12.15 -4.24
C PHE A 491 -22.63 -11.17 -5.41
N TYR A 492 -21.42 -10.70 -5.67
CA TYR A 492 -21.11 -9.76 -6.74
C TYR A 492 -19.62 -9.86 -7.15
N CYS A 493 -19.35 -9.71 -8.43
CA CYS A 493 -18.01 -9.45 -8.95
C CYS A 493 -18.15 -8.58 -10.19
N GLY A 494 -17.71 -7.32 -10.15
CA GLY A 494 -17.92 -6.41 -11.26
C GLY A 494 -17.26 -5.04 -11.08
N LEU A 495 -17.80 -4.05 -11.78
CA LEU A 495 -17.31 -2.67 -11.70
C LEU A 495 -17.63 -2.03 -10.35
N LEU A 496 -16.91 -0.95 -10.02
CA LEU A 496 -17.09 -0.21 -8.77
C LEU A 496 -18.45 0.52 -8.67
N ASP A 497 -19.26 0.51 -9.73
CA ASP A 497 -20.63 1.05 -9.73
C ASP A 497 -21.62 0.18 -8.92
N GLY A 498 -21.25 -1.07 -8.67
CA GLY A 498 -22.10 -2.04 -7.99
C GLY A 498 -23.27 -2.56 -8.81
N GLU A 499 -23.41 -2.16 -10.07
CA GLU A 499 -24.52 -2.53 -10.96
C GLU A 499 -24.08 -3.47 -12.09
N SER A 500 -22.80 -3.34 -12.51
CA SER A 500 -22.24 -4.01 -13.68
C SER A 500 -21.46 -5.26 -13.28
N ASP A 501 -22.18 -6.35 -12.97
CA ASP A 501 -21.58 -7.66 -12.68
C ASP A 501 -20.99 -8.29 -13.94
N VAL A 502 -19.83 -8.97 -13.82
CA VAL A 502 -19.13 -9.60 -14.96
C VAL A 502 -19.92 -10.76 -15.59
N LEU A 503 -20.80 -11.43 -14.85
CA LEU A 503 -21.61 -12.51 -15.38
C LEU A 503 -22.81 -11.98 -16.20
N ASP A 504 -23.37 -10.84 -15.79
CA ASP A 504 -24.59 -10.29 -16.37
C ASP A 504 -24.34 -9.20 -17.42
N SER A 505 -23.10 -8.71 -17.56
CA SER A 505 -22.76 -7.54 -18.39
C SER A 505 -21.63 -7.81 -19.37
N GLU A 506 -21.93 -7.86 -20.66
CA GLU A 506 -20.92 -7.92 -21.72
C GLU A 506 -19.96 -6.71 -21.68
N LYS A 507 -20.45 -5.54 -21.26
CA LYS A 507 -19.62 -4.34 -21.06
C LYS A 507 -18.59 -4.58 -19.97
N ALA A 508 -18.97 -5.19 -18.85
CA ALA A 508 -18.03 -5.52 -17.76
C ALA A 508 -17.03 -6.58 -18.22
N LYS A 509 -17.48 -7.67 -18.85
CA LYS A 509 -16.61 -8.71 -19.41
C LYS A 509 -15.56 -8.14 -20.37
N GLY A 510 -15.98 -7.24 -21.27
CA GLY A 510 -15.08 -6.62 -22.24
C GLY A 510 -13.96 -5.76 -21.60
N ARG A 511 -14.21 -5.17 -20.43
CA ARG A 511 -13.24 -4.34 -19.72
C ARG A 511 -12.21 -5.13 -18.91
N PHE A 512 -12.52 -6.37 -18.55
CA PHE A 512 -11.67 -7.22 -17.72
C PHE A 512 -10.83 -8.23 -18.54
N ARG A 513 -10.49 -7.91 -19.77
CA ARG A 513 -9.62 -8.76 -20.59
C ARG A 513 -8.18 -8.68 -20.11
N GLY A 514 -7.54 -9.84 -19.98
CA GLY A 514 -6.11 -9.92 -19.74
C GLY A 514 -5.31 -9.31 -20.90
N GLY A 515 -4.23 -8.62 -20.59
CA GLY A 515 -3.30 -8.09 -21.57
C GLY A 515 -2.39 -9.17 -22.17
N ALA A 516 -1.62 -8.80 -23.20
CA ALA A 516 -0.61 -9.68 -23.80
C ALA A 516 0.44 -10.11 -22.76
N GLY A 517 0.87 -11.38 -22.83
CA GLY A 517 1.87 -11.92 -21.91
C GLY A 517 1.40 -12.11 -20.46
N GLY A 518 0.09 -12.17 -20.22
CA GLY A 518 -0.48 -12.37 -18.89
C GLY A 518 -0.49 -11.12 -18.00
N LEU A 519 -0.18 -9.95 -18.58
CA LEU A 519 -0.34 -8.68 -17.88
C LEU A 519 -1.82 -8.36 -17.74
N TYR A 520 -2.20 -7.97 -16.53
CA TYR A 520 -3.57 -7.53 -16.27
C TYR A 520 -3.62 -6.00 -16.31
N THR A 521 -4.40 -5.50 -17.23
CA THR A 521 -4.69 -4.07 -17.37
C THR A 521 -6.21 -3.92 -17.37
N GLY A 522 -6.72 -3.04 -16.57
CA GLY A 522 -8.16 -2.84 -16.48
C GLY A 522 -8.57 -2.13 -15.20
N PRO A 523 -9.84 -1.82 -15.06
CA PRO A 523 -10.36 -1.21 -13.85
C PRO A 523 -10.32 -2.20 -12.69
N MET A 524 -10.24 -1.65 -11.46
CA MET A 524 -10.47 -2.44 -10.26
C MET A 524 -11.86 -3.06 -10.28
N ARG A 525 -11.95 -4.30 -9.81
CA ARG A 525 -13.20 -5.01 -9.57
C ARG A 525 -13.57 -4.88 -8.10
N MET A 526 -14.85 -4.76 -7.83
CA MET A 526 -15.42 -4.99 -6.51
C MET A 526 -15.93 -6.43 -6.46
N ILE A 527 -15.50 -7.17 -5.46
CA ILE A 527 -15.94 -8.53 -5.19
C ILE A 527 -16.66 -8.51 -3.84
N VAL A 528 -17.90 -8.98 -3.79
CA VAL A 528 -18.66 -9.09 -2.55
C VAL A 528 -19.01 -10.55 -2.33
N MET A 529 -18.63 -11.07 -1.16
CA MET A 529 -18.79 -12.46 -0.80
C MET A 529 -19.22 -12.62 0.66
N GLU A 530 -19.65 -13.83 0.99
CA GLU A 530 -19.97 -14.27 2.33
C GLU A 530 -18.78 -14.07 3.28
N TYR A 531 -19.07 -13.61 4.50
CA TYR A 531 -18.10 -13.64 5.59
C TYR A 531 -18.14 -15.00 6.25
N LEU A 532 -17.02 -15.71 6.28
CA LEU A 532 -16.87 -16.99 6.96
C LEU A 532 -16.44 -16.77 8.41
N GLU A 533 -17.20 -17.28 9.36
CA GLU A 533 -16.78 -17.30 10.77
C GLU A 533 -15.83 -18.49 10.99
N GLY A 534 -14.52 -18.23 10.96
CA GLY A 534 -13.50 -19.25 11.09
C GLY A 534 -12.10 -18.65 11.14
N LYS A 535 -11.11 -19.53 11.34
CA LYS A 535 -9.68 -19.16 11.30
C LYS A 535 -9.07 -19.77 10.04
N ASN A 536 -8.11 -19.08 9.45
CA ASN A 536 -7.35 -19.68 8.37
C ASN A 536 -6.33 -20.70 8.90
N ALA A 537 -5.83 -21.55 8.01
CA ALA A 537 -4.90 -22.63 8.38
C ALA A 537 -3.57 -22.14 8.95
N LEU A 538 -3.15 -20.90 8.63
CA LEU A 538 -1.97 -20.29 9.23
C LEU A 538 -2.20 -19.89 10.70
N GLN A 539 -3.41 -19.44 11.03
CA GLN A 539 -3.79 -19.00 12.38
C GLN A 539 -4.20 -20.17 13.30
N THR A 540 -4.42 -21.35 12.72
CA THR A 540 -4.85 -22.54 13.45
C THR A 540 -3.65 -23.46 13.67
N PRO A 541 -3.31 -23.82 14.93
CA PRO A 541 -2.29 -24.81 15.21
C PRO A 541 -2.55 -26.12 14.46
N ARG A 542 -1.51 -26.79 13.98
CA ARG A 542 -1.69 -28.01 13.17
C ARG A 542 -2.43 -29.12 13.91
N GLU A 543 -2.29 -29.19 15.21
CA GLU A 543 -2.97 -30.13 16.08
C GLU A 543 -4.49 -29.91 16.16
N GLU A 544 -4.93 -28.70 15.84
CA GLU A 544 -6.35 -28.31 15.81
C GLU A 544 -6.97 -28.39 14.41
N TRP A 545 -6.19 -28.78 13.40
CA TRP A 545 -6.71 -28.91 12.04
C TRP A 545 -7.72 -30.05 11.95
N PRO A 546 -8.80 -29.89 11.16
CA PRO A 546 -9.70 -31.01 10.88
C PRO A 546 -8.90 -32.19 10.33
N PRO A 547 -9.11 -33.42 10.83
CA PRO A 547 -8.43 -34.60 10.30
C PRO A 547 -8.65 -34.83 8.80
N THR A 548 -9.74 -34.26 8.27
CA THR A 548 -10.11 -34.30 6.86
C THR A 548 -9.54 -33.15 6.02
N ALA A 549 -8.77 -32.23 6.60
CA ALA A 549 -8.32 -31.02 5.92
C ALA A 549 -7.59 -31.31 4.60
N HIS A 550 -6.61 -32.23 4.59
CA HIS A 550 -5.93 -32.65 3.36
C HIS A 550 -6.91 -33.14 2.31
N ALA A 551 -7.79 -34.09 2.70
CA ALA A 551 -8.73 -34.73 1.77
C ALA A 551 -9.73 -33.72 1.18
N HIS A 552 -10.22 -32.77 2.00
CA HIS A 552 -11.12 -31.69 1.54
C HIS A 552 -10.42 -30.71 0.60
N VAL A 553 -9.22 -30.21 0.96
CA VAL A 553 -8.46 -29.32 0.07
C VAL A 553 -8.14 -30.04 -1.24
N LYS A 554 -7.72 -31.32 -1.18
CA LYS A 554 -7.44 -32.10 -2.38
C LYS A 554 -8.68 -32.26 -3.27
N ALA A 555 -9.82 -32.63 -2.71
CA ALA A 555 -11.06 -32.79 -3.48
C ALA A 555 -11.50 -31.46 -4.12
N THR A 556 -11.30 -30.33 -3.42
CA THR A 556 -11.59 -28.98 -3.93
C THR A 556 -10.69 -28.62 -5.11
N ILE A 557 -9.39 -28.93 -5.01
CA ILE A 557 -8.44 -28.68 -6.11
C ILE A 557 -8.72 -29.61 -7.30
N ASP A 558 -9.01 -30.90 -7.05
CA ASP A 558 -9.37 -31.85 -8.10
C ASP A 558 -10.60 -31.36 -8.88
N GLN A 559 -11.63 -30.85 -8.20
CA GLN A 559 -12.82 -30.27 -8.84
C GLN A 559 -12.49 -29.07 -9.75
N LEU A 560 -11.60 -28.15 -9.32
CA LEU A 560 -11.14 -27.07 -10.17
C LEU A 560 -10.41 -27.62 -11.41
N HIS A 561 -9.52 -28.57 -11.20
CA HIS A 561 -8.71 -29.15 -12.26
C HIS A 561 -9.55 -29.92 -13.29
N GLU A 562 -10.59 -30.65 -12.86
CA GLU A 562 -11.56 -31.32 -13.73
C GLU A 562 -12.32 -30.34 -14.62
N ALA A 563 -12.64 -29.14 -14.09
CA ALA A 563 -13.29 -28.08 -14.84
C ALA A 563 -12.30 -27.23 -15.70
N GLY A 564 -11.00 -27.58 -15.72
CA GLY A 564 -9.99 -26.91 -16.50
C GLY A 564 -9.43 -25.62 -15.87
N PHE A 565 -9.69 -25.39 -14.58
CA PHE A 565 -9.15 -24.26 -13.83
C PHE A 565 -7.91 -24.64 -13.02
N VAL A 566 -7.14 -23.63 -12.63
CA VAL A 566 -6.06 -23.67 -11.64
C VAL A 566 -6.35 -22.67 -10.53
N PHE A 567 -5.87 -22.95 -9.32
CA PHE A 567 -6.02 -22.03 -8.18
C PHE A 567 -4.86 -21.04 -8.12
N GLY A 568 -3.63 -21.53 -8.17
CA GLY A 568 -2.39 -20.75 -8.29
C GLY A 568 -1.82 -20.21 -6.98
N ASP A 569 -2.60 -20.08 -5.91
CA ASP A 569 -2.15 -19.52 -4.62
C ASP A 569 -2.57 -20.38 -3.42
N LEU A 570 -2.31 -21.70 -3.50
CA LEU A 570 -2.66 -22.64 -2.44
C LEU A 570 -1.67 -22.56 -1.26
N ARG A 571 -1.91 -21.58 -0.38
CA ARG A 571 -1.15 -21.34 0.84
C ARG A 571 -2.04 -21.37 2.08
N LEU A 572 -1.42 -21.53 3.25
CA LEU A 572 -2.15 -21.60 4.52
C LEU A 572 -3.11 -20.45 4.80
N PRO A 573 -2.77 -19.17 4.50
CA PRO A 573 -3.71 -18.06 4.70
C PRO A 573 -4.99 -18.17 3.87
N ASN A 574 -4.95 -18.88 2.73
CA ASN A 574 -6.01 -18.94 1.73
C ASN A 574 -6.96 -20.13 1.94
N VAL A 575 -6.82 -20.84 3.07
CA VAL A 575 -7.70 -21.95 3.48
C VAL A 575 -8.31 -21.61 4.83
N ILE A 576 -9.63 -21.55 4.92
CA ILE A 576 -10.38 -21.28 6.16
C ILE A 576 -11.05 -22.54 6.65
N PHE A 577 -10.94 -22.80 7.95
CA PHE A 577 -11.72 -23.80 8.68
C PHE A 577 -12.94 -23.11 9.30
N ALA A 578 -14.12 -23.35 8.74
CA ALA A 578 -15.37 -22.76 9.16
C ALA A 578 -16.47 -23.81 9.19
N ASP A 579 -17.30 -23.79 10.25
CA ASP A 579 -18.45 -24.71 10.41
C ASP A 579 -18.11 -26.19 10.28
N GLY A 580 -16.88 -26.58 10.65
CA GLY A 580 -16.40 -27.98 10.52
C GLY A 580 -15.99 -28.37 9.10
N ASP A 581 -16.00 -27.43 8.17
CA ASP A 581 -15.62 -27.62 6.76
C ASP A 581 -14.38 -26.79 6.41
N THR A 582 -13.80 -27.07 5.23
CA THR A 582 -12.59 -26.42 4.72
C THR A 582 -12.93 -25.68 3.44
N LYS A 583 -12.74 -24.36 3.43
CA LYS A 583 -13.08 -23.51 2.28
C LYS A 583 -11.86 -22.77 1.75
N LEU A 584 -11.73 -22.67 0.42
CA LEU A 584 -10.74 -21.86 -0.25
C LEU A 584 -11.23 -20.42 -0.37
N ILE A 585 -10.32 -19.49 -0.18
CA ILE A 585 -10.52 -18.05 -0.39
C ILE A 585 -9.37 -17.49 -1.24
N ASP A 586 -9.51 -16.25 -1.73
CA ASP A 586 -8.48 -15.54 -2.49
C ASP A 586 -8.22 -16.12 -3.89
N PHE A 587 -9.17 -15.88 -4.80
CA PHE A 587 -9.13 -16.36 -6.19
C PHE A 587 -8.42 -15.37 -7.15
N ASP A 588 -7.56 -14.47 -6.66
CA ASP A 588 -6.92 -13.44 -7.49
C ASP A 588 -6.08 -14.03 -8.63
N TRP A 589 -5.49 -15.21 -8.42
CA TRP A 589 -4.63 -15.84 -9.43
C TRP A 589 -5.32 -17.01 -10.15
N SER A 590 -6.53 -17.34 -9.74
CA SER A 590 -7.29 -18.46 -10.31
C SER A 590 -7.80 -18.14 -11.71
N GLY A 591 -7.88 -19.15 -12.56
CA GLY A 591 -8.44 -19.04 -13.90
C GLY A 591 -8.22 -20.29 -14.72
N LYS A 592 -8.53 -20.23 -16.03
CA LYS A 592 -8.30 -21.36 -16.94
C LYS A 592 -6.82 -21.66 -17.09
N GLU A 593 -6.46 -22.94 -17.00
CA GLU A 593 -5.09 -23.39 -17.23
C GLU A 593 -4.62 -22.95 -18.63
N GLY A 594 -3.44 -22.33 -18.68
CA GLY A 594 -2.88 -21.79 -19.92
C GLY A 594 -3.18 -20.31 -20.17
N ASP A 595 -4.20 -19.74 -19.51
CA ASP A 595 -4.62 -18.34 -19.68
C ASP A 595 -4.15 -17.42 -18.55
N VAL A 596 -3.80 -18.00 -17.39
CA VAL A 596 -3.40 -17.22 -16.19
C VAL A 596 -1.92 -17.36 -15.88
N PHE A 597 -1.36 -16.30 -15.28
CA PHE A 597 0.06 -16.16 -15.01
C PHE A 597 0.28 -15.64 -13.59
N TYR A 598 1.40 -16.01 -12.98
CA TYR A 598 1.81 -15.46 -11.69
C TYR A 598 2.09 -13.96 -11.79
N PRO A 599 1.78 -13.17 -10.74
CA PRO A 599 2.07 -11.73 -10.72
C PRO A 599 3.56 -11.43 -10.65
N HIS A 600 3.91 -10.16 -10.87
CA HIS A 600 5.21 -9.64 -10.49
C HIS A 600 5.32 -9.56 -8.95
N GLY A 601 6.52 -9.82 -8.43
CA GLY A 601 6.79 -9.63 -7.00
C GLY A 601 6.19 -10.71 -6.08
N LEU A 602 6.31 -11.98 -6.47
CA LEU A 602 5.99 -13.10 -5.58
C LEU A 602 6.80 -13.00 -4.28
N SER A 603 6.16 -13.22 -3.14
CA SER A 603 6.85 -13.23 -1.85
C SER A 603 7.88 -14.35 -1.79
N GLU A 604 9.14 -14.01 -1.55
CA GLU A 604 10.23 -15.00 -1.41
C GLU A 604 10.01 -15.96 -0.24
N ASN A 605 9.29 -15.51 0.79
CA ASN A 605 9.02 -16.28 2.01
C ASN A 605 7.82 -17.22 1.90
N ALA A 606 7.11 -17.24 0.78
CA ALA A 606 5.91 -18.08 0.62
C ALA A 606 6.22 -19.56 0.37
N GLY A 607 7.50 -19.90 0.22
CA GLY A 607 7.90 -21.30 0.04
C GLY A 607 7.34 -21.92 -1.25
N TRP A 608 7.43 -21.24 -2.37
CA TRP A 608 6.94 -21.69 -3.66
C TRP A 608 7.58 -23.02 -4.10
N VAL A 609 6.85 -23.77 -4.89
CA VAL A 609 7.31 -25.00 -5.54
C VAL A 609 8.05 -24.68 -6.84
N GLU A 610 8.70 -25.69 -7.43
CA GLU A 610 9.44 -25.51 -8.66
C GLU A 610 8.54 -25.06 -9.82
N GLY A 611 8.99 -24.09 -10.61
CA GLY A 611 8.21 -23.52 -11.72
C GLY A 611 7.40 -22.27 -11.36
N VAL A 612 7.08 -22.05 -10.10
CA VAL A 612 6.38 -20.85 -9.64
C VAL A 612 7.32 -19.65 -9.67
N LYS A 613 7.17 -18.80 -10.67
CA LYS A 613 7.96 -17.56 -10.87
C LYS A 613 7.10 -16.48 -11.50
N SER A 614 7.43 -15.20 -11.22
CA SER A 614 6.76 -14.05 -11.83
C SER A 614 6.63 -14.20 -13.35
N PHE A 615 5.45 -13.90 -13.88
CA PHE A 615 5.10 -13.96 -15.31
C PHE A 615 5.16 -15.36 -15.95
N ARG A 616 5.24 -16.42 -15.17
CA ARG A 616 5.09 -17.80 -15.67
C ARG A 616 3.65 -18.25 -15.58
N LYS A 617 3.25 -19.15 -16.47
CA LYS A 617 1.91 -19.77 -16.45
C LYS A 617 1.67 -20.50 -15.15
N ILE A 618 0.45 -20.39 -14.67
CA ILE A 618 -0.03 -21.19 -13.55
C ILE A 618 -0.49 -22.54 -14.10
N GLU A 619 0.02 -23.60 -13.52
CA GLU A 619 -0.23 -24.97 -13.97
C GLU A 619 -0.80 -25.82 -12.83
N LYS A 620 -1.64 -26.81 -13.15
CA LYS A 620 -2.24 -27.72 -12.18
C LYS A 620 -1.22 -28.42 -11.27
N LYS A 621 -0.03 -28.74 -11.82
CA LYS A 621 1.03 -29.36 -11.02
C LYS A 621 1.47 -28.48 -9.85
N HIS A 622 1.45 -27.13 -10.01
CA HIS A 622 1.83 -26.20 -8.94
C HIS A 622 0.86 -26.30 -7.76
N ASP A 623 -0.47 -26.40 -8.04
CA ASP A 623 -1.48 -26.57 -7.01
C ASP A 623 -1.30 -27.90 -6.24
N LEU A 624 -1.00 -29.00 -6.97
CA LEU A 624 -0.78 -30.31 -6.35
C LEU A 624 0.49 -30.35 -5.50
N GLU A 625 1.59 -29.78 -5.98
CA GLU A 625 2.84 -29.70 -5.22
C GLU A 625 2.71 -28.79 -3.98
N MET A 626 1.95 -27.67 -4.09
CA MET A 626 1.64 -26.79 -2.96
C MET A 626 0.71 -27.49 -1.95
N LEU A 627 -0.24 -28.31 -2.41
CA LEU A 627 -1.08 -29.14 -1.55
C LEU A 627 -0.23 -30.07 -0.67
N GLU A 628 0.64 -30.87 -1.28
CA GLU A 628 1.50 -31.79 -0.54
C GLU A 628 2.45 -31.08 0.43
N LYS A 629 2.90 -29.88 0.06
CA LYS A 629 3.79 -29.07 0.88
C LYS A 629 3.11 -28.47 2.11
N HIS A 630 1.94 -27.87 1.93
CA HIS A 630 1.26 -27.10 2.98
C HIS A 630 0.22 -27.91 3.73
N PHE A 631 -0.38 -28.90 3.10
CA PHE A 631 -1.41 -29.78 3.64
C PHE A 631 -1.03 -31.26 3.44
N PRO A 632 0.11 -31.76 3.97
CA PRO A 632 0.53 -33.12 3.76
C PRO A 632 -0.53 -34.11 4.29
N ALA A 633 -0.67 -35.24 3.64
CA ALA A 633 -1.46 -36.35 4.16
C ALA A 633 -0.90 -36.81 5.52
N SER A 634 -1.79 -37.04 6.49
CA SER A 634 -1.42 -37.48 7.85
C SER A 634 -0.79 -38.85 7.85
#